data_d05b2ded46f96cd1c4814190d41347bc
#
_entry.id   d05b2ded46f96cd1c4814190d41347bc
#
_cell.length_a   1.000
_cell.length_b   1.000
_cell.length_c   1.000
_cell.angle_alpha   90.00
_cell.angle_beta   90.00
_cell.angle_gamma   90.00
#
_symmetry.space_group_name_H-M   'P 1'
#
loop_
_entity.id
_entity.type
_entity.pdbx_description
1 polymer ?
#
loop_
_entity_poly.entity_id
_entity_poly.type
_entity_poly.pdbx_seq_one_letter_code
_entity_poly.pdbx_strand_id
1 'polypeptide(L)'
;MTHDDFIYIPGKREDKRIPSRVLEEIIHQQIRGGHRNLEIEAFGQHGIGGRLWDAGTDTVNIRIIGHSGQRTGSLGNANTCIEIMGPASDDLGWLNAGAQIVVHGHASNGVMNGAAQGRVFVGGSIGARGMTMTKHNPRFDPPELWVLGTAGDYFGEFMAGGIAVVCGHENMPGNPVLGYRPLVGMVGGKVFVRGNAKGFSEKDAKQVPVTDDDWQWLETGLERFLKKTGRMDLLAGLTVRPEWMLLTAKSPHEKADSPDRLDMGSFRRQVWDRELGAGGLIGDLQEILPGTIPVITKGDLRRYVPVWEQGRYLSPCQAACPTGIPVQDRWYMVRADNVDEAIAMGLAHTPFPATVCGYLCPSPCMAACTRHQEGMRPVNVRDLGRAGENVPLPEPEEATGRKMAVIGAGPGGLSAAWHLTLKGHAVTVFDTGSKIGGKIASVIPGSRIPEQTLKTELDRIRELIPDIRLEQTIDAGTFVKIREDYDFIIVAAGAKKPRSLPVPGIDRALFANEFLSEAKAGNARPGRQVVIIGAGNVGCDVASEAHRLGAREITLIDVQRPAASGREREDAEKCGATFQWPVFTREITDQGVMLENGDFLPADTVVVAIGDVPDLDFIKSHLAVDKGFVTVDRFNRTSDPKVFAIGDVVAPGLITDAIGAGKRAARIIHQIASGNDVQEPAPQPVVDKSRVHLAYYDPVNVPADLTACGDACASCGKCRDCGICVAVCPEGAIYRNDLGDPGFEYRVDADKCIGCGFCKGACPCGIWDLIPNTPI
;
A
#
# COMPACT_ATOMS: atom_id res chain seq x y z
N MET A 1 32.01 -33.49 -8.41
CA MET A 1 32.29 -33.84 -9.80
C MET A 1 33.78 -34.19 -9.86
N THR A 2 34.12 -35.33 -10.38
CA THR A 2 35.50 -35.77 -10.55
C THR A 2 36.13 -35.07 -11.76
N HIS A 3 37.45 -34.99 -11.86
CA HIS A 3 38.18 -34.35 -12.98
C HIS A 3 37.80 -34.95 -14.36
N ASP A 4 37.31 -36.18 -14.38
CA ASP A 4 36.95 -36.92 -15.61
C ASP A 4 35.65 -36.46 -16.28
N ASP A 5 34.87 -35.59 -15.65
CA ASP A 5 33.58 -35.13 -16.18
C ASP A 5 33.64 -33.84 -17.03
N PHE A 6 34.83 -33.21 -17.15
CA PHE A 6 34.99 -31.92 -17.82
C PHE A 6 35.68 -32.07 -19.20
N ILE A 7 35.14 -31.36 -20.22
CA ILE A 7 35.81 -31.19 -21.50
C ILE A 7 36.87 -30.10 -21.38
N TYR A 8 38.12 -30.48 -21.62
CA TYR A 8 39.24 -29.54 -21.60
C TYR A 8 39.31 -28.74 -22.90
N ILE A 9 39.44 -27.43 -22.76
CA ILE A 9 39.60 -26.46 -23.87
C ILE A 9 40.93 -25.71 -23.66
N PRO A 10 41.96 -25.95 -24.49
CA PRO A 10 43.22 -25.26 -24.36
C PRO A 10 43.13 -23.80 -24.77
N GLY A 11 43.78 -22.91 -24.04
CA GLY A 11 43.85 -21.47 -24.36
C GLY A 11 44.97 -21.12 -25.35
N LYS A 12 45.81 -22.12 -25.73
CA LYS A 12 46.84 -22.01 -26.75
C LYS A 12 46.70 -23.11 -27.78
N ARG A 13 47.18 -22.83 -28.98
CA ARG A 13 47.35 -23.81 -30.04
C ARG A 13 48.73 -23.54 -30.66
N GLU A 14 49.60 -24.61 -30.70
CA GLU A 14 50.97 -24.47 -31.18
C GLU A 14 51.76 -23.33 -30.49
N ASP A 15 51.71 -23.24 -29.17
CA ASP A 15 52.30 -22.21 -28.32
C ASP A 15 51.79 -20.78 -28.55
N LYS A 16 50.86 -20.58 -29.44
CA LYS A 16 50.22 -19.26 -29.68
C LYS A 16 48.91 -19.17 -28.91
N ARG A 17 48.72 -18.07 -28.16
CA ARG A 17 47.48 -17.73 -27.47
C ARG A 17 46.31 -17.69 -28.46
N ILE A 18 45.26 -18.45 -28.20
CA ILE A 18 44.00 -18.38 -28.96
C ILE A 18 43.35 -17.00 -28.76
N PRO A 19 42.95 -16.28 -29.79
CA PRO A 19 42.22 -15.01 -29.67
C PRO A 19 40.93 -15.17 -28.90
N SER A 20 40.53 -14.21 -28.08
CA SER A 20 39.34 -14.28 -27.20
C SER A 20 38.08 -14.66 -27.95
N ARG A 21 37.85 -14.09 -29.12
CA ARG A 21 36.66 -14.37 -29.96
C ARG A 21 36.63 -15.84 -30.46
N VAL A 22 37.83 -16.36 -30.81
CA VAL A 22 37.92 -17.76 -31.27
C VAL A 22 37.67 -18.71 -30.11
N LEU A 23 38.19 -18.42 -28.90
CA LEU A 23 37.95 -19.20 -27.71
C LEU A 23 36.44 -19.16 -27.33
N GLU A 24 35.82 -18.00 -27.41
CA GLU A 24 34.38 -17.86 -27.19
C GLU A 24 33.56 -18.72 -28.15
N GLU A 25 33.90 -18.72 -29.45
CA GLU A 25 33.24 -19.57 -30.45
C GLU A 25 33.42 -21.08 -30.16
N ILE A 26 34.62 -21.50 -29.74
CA ILE A 26 34.86 -22.88 -29.33
C ILE A 26 33.97 -23.27 -28.14
N ILE A 27 33.85 -22.41 -27.14
CA ILE A 27 32.97 -22.63 -25.98
C ILE A 27 31.52 -22.81 -26.44
N HIS A 28 31.01 -21.90 -27.29
CA HIS A 28 29.66 -22.00 -27.82
C HIS A 28 29.43 -23.26 -28.67
N GLN A 29 30.44 -23.69 -29.45
CA GLN A 29 30.36 -24.95 -30.23
C GLN A 29 30.25 -26.15 -29.31
N GLN A 30 31.01 -26.21 -28.22
CA GLN A 30 30.89 -27.30 -27.24
C GLN A 30 29.51 -27.32 -26.58
N ILE A 31 28.99 -26.16 -26.23
CA ILE A 31 27.66 -26.07 -25.62
C ILE A 31 26.57 -26.50 -26.60
N ARG A 32 26.62 -26.09 -27.88
CA ARG A 32 25.70 -26.54 -28.94
C ARG A 32 25.83 -28.05 -29.18
N GLY A 33 27.04 -28.61 -28.98
CA GLY A 33 27.28 -30.06 -29.03
C GLY A 33 26.74 -30.86 -27.84
N GLY A 34 26.09 -30.17 -26.86
CA GLY A 34 25.48 -30.82 -25.69
C GLY A 34 26.38 -30.89 -24.47
N HIS A 35 27.63 -30.41 -24.54
CA HIS A 35 28.53 -30.40 -23.41
C HIS A 35 28.19 -29.31 -22.40
N ARG A 36 28.21 -29.64 -21.11
CA ARG A 36 27.76 -28.73 -20.02
C ARG A 36 28.86 -28.51 -18.95
N ASN A 37 29.94 -29.27 -18.96
CA ASN A 37 31.07 -29.12 -18.04
C ASN A 37 32.32 -28.84 -18.86
N LEU A 38 32.91 -27.66 -18.75
CA LEU A 38 34.03 -27.19 -19.55
C LEU A 38 35.18 -26.74 -18.63
N GLU A 39 36.37 -27.27 -18.83
CA GLU A 39 37.59 -26.79 -18.19
C GLU A 39 38.41 -26.00 -19.22
N ILE A 40 38.65 -24.72 -18.93
CA ILE A 40 39.29 -23.80 -19.87
C ILE A 40 40.61 -23.35 -19.32
N GLU A 41 41.68 -23.64 -20.04
CA GLU A 41 43.00 -23.08 -19.77
C GLU A 41 43.08 -21.66 -20.34
N ALA A 42 43.19 -20.66 -19.47
CA ALA A 42 43.13 -19.25 -19.88
C ALA A 42 44.50 -18.54 -19.77
N PHE A 43 44.84 -17.77 -20.80
CA PHE A 43 46.01 -16.89 -20.91
C PHE A 43 45.62 -15.45 -21.17
N GLY A 44 44.69 -14.91 -20.35
CA GLY A 44 44.19 -13.54 -20.48
C GLY A 44 43.13 -13.33 -21.58
N GLN A 45 42.44 -14.38 -22.01
CA GLN A 45 41.31 -14.23 -22.93
C GLN A 45 40.13 -13.58 -22.23
N HIS A 46 39.46 -12.65 -22.92
CA HIS A 46 38.34 -11.87 -22.44
C HIS A 46 37.00 -12.59 -22.68
N GLY A 47 35.99 -12.29 -21.85
CA GLY A 47 34.61 -12.70 -22.07
C GLY A 47 34.27 -14.17 -21.82
N ILE A 48 35.18 -14.93 -21.23
CA ILE A 48 34.97 -16.36 -20.97
C ILE A 48 33.70 -16.60 -20.14
N GLY A 49 32.82 -17.48 -20.63
CA GLY A 49 31.59 -17.87 -19.90
C GLY A 49 30.49 -16.81 -19.90
N GLY A 50 30.63 -15.74 -20.71
CA GLY A 50 29.57 -14.77 -20.93
C GLY A 50 28.56 -15.23 -21.97
N ARG A 51 27.30 -14.75 -21.88
CA ARG A 51 26.25 -14.90 -22.91
C ARG A 51 25.97 -16.34 -23.38
N LEU A 52 25.94 -17.31 -22.46
CA LEU A 52 25.75 -18.73 -22.78
C LEU A 52 24.29 -19.08 -23.09
N TRP A 53 23.63 -18.33 -23.96
CA TRP A 53 22.21 -18.47 -24.27
C TRP A 53 21.88 -19.75 -25.05
N ASP A 54 22.85 -20.32 -25.79
CA ASP A 54 22.72 -21.56 -26.56
C ASP A 54 22.44 -22.79 -25.64
N ALA A 55 22.74 -22.68 -24.34
CA ALA A 55 22.49 -23.76 -23.38
C ALA A 55 21.00 -23.86 -22.96
N GLY A 56 20.18 -22.89 -23.28
CA GLY A 56 18.80 -22.81 -22.80
C GLY A 56 18.71 -22.74 -21.27
N THR A 57 18.00 -23.67 -20.65
CA THR A 57 17.86 -23.77 -19.19
C THR A 57 18.86 -24.72 -18.54
N ASP A 58 19.67 -25.43 -19.30
CA ASP A 58 20.62 -26.39 -18.78
C ASP A 58 21.77 -25.69 -18.07
N THR A 59 22.18 -26.24 -16.92
CA THR A 59 23.30 -25.68 -16.16
C THR A 59 24.63 -25.96 -16.88
N VAL A 60 25.37 -24.87 -17.11
CA VAL A 60 26.73 -24.92 -17.67
C VAL A 60 27.75 -24.63 -16.57
N ASN A 61 28.67 -25.54 -16.34
CA ASN A 61 29.75 -25.39 -15.39
C ASN A 61 31.07 -25.13 -16.16
N ILE A 62 31.72 -24.02 -15.84
CA ILE A 62 33.00 -23.63 -16.43
C ILE A 62 34.03 -23.55 -15.32
N ARG A 63 35.09 -24.31 -15.43
CA ARG A 63 36.27 -24.18 -14.61
C ARG A 63 37.36 -23.49 -15.43
N ILE A 64 37.94 -22.41 -14.88
CA ILE A 64 39.03 -21.68 -15.54
C ILE A 64 40.31 -21.91 -14.78
N ILE A 65 41.29 -22.43 -15.48
CA ILE A 65 42.66 -22.65 -14.99
C ILE A 65 43.54 -21.57 -15.60
N GLY A 66 44.42 -20.95 -14.81
CA GLY A 66 45.31 -19.90 -15.27
C GLY A 66 44.72 -18.51 -15.08
N HIS A 67 44.98 -17.59 -15.99
CA HIS A 67 44.62 -16.17 -15.85
C HIS A 67 43.50 -15.80 -16.80
N SER A 68 42.31 -15.52 -16.25
CA SER A 68 41.19 -15.04 -17.05
C SER A 68 41.36 -13.54 -17.39
N GLY A 69 40.95 -13.15 -18.61
CA GLY A 69 40.94 -11.74 -19.03
C GLY A 69 39.72 -11.00 -18.50
N GLN A 70 39.52 -9.79 -19.03
CA GLN A 70 38.41 -8.93 -18.66
C GLN A 70 37.06 -9.52 -19.03
N ARG A 71 35.99 -9.08 -18.32
CA ARG A 71 34.58 -9.42 -18.60
C ARG A 71 34.26 -10.92 -18.55
N THR A 72 34.98 -11.69 -17.75
CA THR A 72 34.64 -13.09 -17.49
C THR A 72 33.25 -13.16 -16.83
N GLY A 73 32.38 -14.01 -17.37
CA GLY A 73 31.00 -14.16 -16.88
C GLY A 73 30.09 -12.96 -17.14
N SER A 74 30.45 -12.05 -18.04
CA SER A 74 29.62 -10.88 -18.40
C SER A 74 28.30 -11.32 -19.04
N LEU A 75 27.16 -10.64 -18.68
CA LEU A 75 25.83 -11.01 -19.12
C LEU A 75 25.49 -12.49 -18.82
N GLY A 76 26.03 -13.02 -17.74
CA GLY A 76 25.84 -14.42 -17.34
C GLY A 76 24.40 -14.70 -16.89
N ASN A 77 23.85 -15.83 -17.35
CA ASN A 77 22.49 -16.26 -17.03
C ASN A 77 22.45 -17.14 -15.78
N ALA A 78 21.26 -17.35 -15.23
CA ALA A 78 21.05 -18.16 -14.03
C ALA A 78 21.51 -19.64 -14.15
N ASN A 79 21.63 -20.12 -15.38
CA ASN A 79 22.13 -21.46 -15.66
C ASN A 79 23.67 -21.56 -15.72
N THR A 80 24.42 -20.45 -15.50
CA THR A 80 25.87 -20.39 -15.67
C THR A 80 26.59 -20.42 -14.32
N CYS A 81 27.48 -21.39 -14.13
CA CYS A 81 28.36 -21.52 -12.97
C CYS A 81 29.81 -21.44 -13.43
N ILE A 82 30.56 -20.45 -12.94
CA ILE A 82 31.98 -20.28 -13.29
C ILE A 82 32.83 -20.39 -12.03
N GLU A 83 33.89 -21.21 -12.10
CA GLU A 83 34.89 -21.35 -11.06
C GLU A 83 36.25 -20.97 -11.61
N ILE A 84 36.91 -19.96 -11.03
CA ILE A 84 38.20 -19.43 -11.46
C ILE A 84 39.23 -19.83 -10.42
N MET A 85 40.13 -20.69 -10.78
CA MET A 85 41.16 -21.28 -9.88
C MET A 85 42.30 -20.32 -9.54
N GLY A 86 42.34 -19.16 -10.12
CA GLY A 86 43.31 -18.09 -9.92
C GLY A 86 42.70 -16.72 -9.76
N PRO A 87 43.42 -15.62 -10.03
CA PRO A 87 42.87 -14.27 -9.99
C PRO A 87 42.01 -14.00 -11.22
N ALA A 88 41.03 -13.07 -11.04
CA ALA A 88 40.21 -12.56 -12.12
C ALA A 88 40.60 -11.12 -12.48
N SER A 89 40.50 -10.77 -13.76
CA SER A 89 40.77 -9.42 -14.29
C SER A 89 39.54 -8.51 -14.13
N ASP A 90 39.58 -7.33 -14.78
CA ASP A 90 38.53 -6.30 -14.67
C ASP A 90 37.16 -6.75 -15.19
N ASP A 91 36.11 -6.10 -14.69
CA ASP A 91 34.72 -6.27 -15.10
C ASP A 91 34.18 -7.70 -14.93
N LEU A 92 34.66 -8.43 -13.92
CA LEU A 92 34.15 -9.76 -13.59
C LEU A 92 32.64 -9.70 -13.31
N GLY A 93 31.85 -10.50 -14.01
CA GLY A 93 30.39 -10.50 -13.86
C GLY A 93 29.72 -9.19 -14.23
N TRP A 94 30.30 -8.43 -15.17
CA TRP A 94 29.70 -7.20 -15.68
C TRP A 94 28.31 -7.46 -16.26
N LEU A 95 27.30 -6.66 -15.83
CA LEU A 95 25.88 -6.85 -16.19
C LEU A 95 25.36 -8.28 -15.88
N ASN A 96 25.80 -8.89 -14.80
CA ASN A 96 25.37 -10.24 -14.43
C ASN A 96 23.84 -10.30 -14.28
N ALA A 97 23.24 -11.28 -14.96
CA ALA A 97 21.81 -11.51 -15.00
C ALA A 97 21.40 -12.85 -14.33
N GLY A 98 22.25 -13.41 -13.46
CA GLY A 98 21.92 -14.60 -12.70
C GLY A 98 23.06 -15.61 -12.50
N ALA A 99 24.18 -15.46 -13.18
CA ALA A 99 25.30 -16.40 -13.08
C ALA A 99 25.92 -16.44 -11.68
N GLN A 100 26.38 -17.61 -11.27
CA GLN A 100 27.23 -17.80 -10.09
C GLN A 100 28.69 -17.88 -10.50
N ILE A 101 29.53 -17.02 -9.90
CA ILE A 101 30.96 -16.97 -10.18
C ILE A 101 31.74 -17.14 -8.86
N VAL A 102 32.69 -18.01 -8.83
CA VAL A 102 33.61 -18.24 -7.69
C VAL A 102 35.04 -17.95 -8.15
N VAL A 103 35.75 -17.11 -7.41
CA VAL A 103 37.16 -16.77 -7.64
C VAL A 103 37.99 -17.20 -6.42
N HIS A 104 38.93 -18.07 -6.58
CA HIS A 104 39.77 -18.52 -5.48
C HIS A 104 40.90 -17.54 -5.11
N GLY A 105 41.15 -16.55 -5.96
CA GLY A 105 42.14 -15.49 -5.76
C GLY A 105 41.49 -14.10 -5.60
N HIS A 106 42.27 -13.07 -5.98
CA HIS A 106 41.81 -11.68 -6.05
C HIS A 106 41.05 -11.44 -7.35
N ALA A 107 40.17 -10.42 -7.34
CA ALA A 107 39.59 -9.86 -8.55
C ALA A 107 39.98 -8.40 -8.71
N SER A 108 40.10 -7.94 -9.96
CA SER A 108 40.50 -6.56 -10.26
C SER A 108 39.31 -5.59 -10.19
N ASN A 109 39.28 -4.54 -10.99
CA ASN A 109 38.28 -3.48 -10.93
C ASN A 109 36.94 -3.88 -11.55
N GLY A 110 35.84 -3.21 -11.17
CA GLY A 110 34.56 -3.31 -11.85
C GLY A 110 33.79 -4.61 -11.58
N VAL A 111 34.11 -5.34 -10.50
CA VAL A 111 33.39 -6.58 -10.14
C VAL A 111 31.90 -6.31 -9.98
N MET A 112 31.06 -7.05 -10.72
CA MET A 112 29.60 -6.93 -10.74
C MET A 112 29.08 -5.52 -11.12
N ASN A 113 29.84 -4.73 -11.86
CA ASN A 113 29.35 -3.44 -12.33
C ASN A 113 28.08 -3.63 -13.17
N GLY A 114 27.00 -2.91 -12.80
CA GLY A 114 25.71 -2.95 -13.46
C GLY A 114 24.92 -4.25 -13.32
N ALA A 115 25.34 -5.17 -12.44
CA ALA A 115 24.65 -6.45 -12.22
C ALA A 115 23.21 -6.25 -11.72
N ALA A 116 22.29 -7.09 -12.20
CA ALA A 116 20.89 -7.11 -11.81
C ALA A 116 20.50 -8.35 -11.00
N GLN A 117 21.28 -9.44 -11.10
CA GLN A 117 21.09 -10.73 -10.42
C GLN A 117 22.42 -11.46 -10.30
N GLY A 118 22.37 -12.66 -9.72
CA GLY A 118 23.50 -13.56 -9.64
C GLY A 118 24.40 -13.36 -8.41
N ARG A 119 25.39 -14.23 -8.26
CA ARG A 119 26.26 -14.26 -7.08
C ARG A 119 27.71 -14.35 -7.49
N VAL A 120 28.54 -13.52 -6.90
CA VAL A 120 30.00 -13.57 -7.08
C VAL A 120 30.67 -13.75 -5.72
N PHE A 121 31.51 -14.75 -5.61
CA PHE A 121 32.28 -15.11 -4.41
C PHE A 121 33.77 -14.92 -4.71
N VAL A 122 34.44 -14.01 -3.99
CA VAL A 122 35.87 -13.72 -4.18
C VAL A 122 36.67 -14.11 -2.94
N GLY A 123 37.53 -15.10 -3.05
CA GLY A 123 38.36 -15.61 -1.99
C GLY A 123 39.55 -14.70 -1.59
N GLY A 124 39.68 -13.53 -2.20
CA GLY A 124 40.66 -12.49 -1.91
C GLY A 124 40.02 -11.12 -1.82
N SER A 125 40.78 -10.10 -2.21
CA SER A 125 40.30 -8.68 -2.29
C SER A 125 39.87 -8.36 -3.70
N ILE A 126 39.11 -7.26 -3.84
CA ILE A 126 38.70 -6.69 -5.12
C ILE A 126 39.30 -5.29 -5.32
N GLY A 127 39.47 -4.90 -6.58
CA GLY A 127 39.89 -3.56 -6.97
C GLY A 127 38.80 -2.50 -6.85
N ALA A 128 38.98 -1.39 -7.55
CA ALA A 128 38.06 -0.27 -7.54
C ALA A 128 36.71 -0.59 -8.21
N ARG A 129 35.65 0.18 -7.83
CA ARG A 129 34.33 0.17 -8.48
C ARG A 129 33.62 -1.19 -8.47
N GLY A 130 33.80 -1.99 -7.42
CA GLY A 130 32.95 -3.16 -7.19
C GLY A 130 31.50 -2.74 -6.89
N MET A 131 30.51 -3.51 -7.34
CA MET A 131 29.06 -3.26 -7.13
C MET A 131 28.53 -1.91 -7.62
N THR A 132 29.24 -1.21 -8.51
CA THR A 132 28.77 0.05 -9.04
C THR A 132 27.56 -0.14 -9.94
N MET A 133 26.59 0.80 -9.88
CA MET A 133 25.40 0.83 -10.72
C MET A 133 24.55 -0.47 -10.68
N THR A 134 24.71 -1.30 -9.67
CA THR A 134 23.89 -2.51 -9.51
C THR A 134 22.42 -2.15 -9.30
N LYS A 135 21.53 -3.03 -9.72
CA LYS A 135 20.08 -2.84 -9.68
C LYS A 135 19.43 -4.00 -8.96
N HIS A 136 18.21 -3.81 -8.49
CA HIS A 136 17.38 -4.86 -7.95
C HIS A 136 15.99 -4.81 -8.60
N ASN A 137 15.58 -5.93 -9.19
CA ASN A 137 14.21 -6.13 -9.62
C ASN A 137 13.50 -6.96 -8.54
N PRO A 138 12.44 -6.45 -7.90
CA PRO A 138 11.74 -7.17 -6.80
C PRO A 138 11.16 -8.53 -7.19
N ARG A 139 11.09 -8.86 -8.48
CA ARG A 139 10.63 -10.17 -8.97
C ARG A 139 11.71 -11.26 -8.89
N PHE A 140 12.95 -10.89 -8.60
CA PHE A 140 14.10 -11.78 -8.61
C PHE A 140 14.98 -11.56 -7.38
N ASP A 141 15.83 -12.52 -7.08
CA ASP A 141 16.84 -12.37 -6.04
C ASP A 141 17.79 -11.20 -6.38
N PRO A 142 18.21 -10.41 -5.40
CA PRO A 142 19.17 -9.33 -5.61
C PRO A 142 20.54 -9.89 -6.02
N PRO A 143 21.37 -9.10 -6.76
CA PRO A 143 22.76 -9.48 -6.99
C PRO A 143 23.54 -9.52 -5.67
N GLU A 144 24.33 -10.55 -5.45
CA GLU A 144 25.14 -10.74 -4.24
C GLU A 144 26.64 -10.77 -4.56
N LEU A 145 27.43 -9.94 -3.87
CA LEU A 145 28.89 -9.99 -3.91
C LEU A 145 29.45 -10.32 -2.52
N TRP A 146 30.30 -11.34 -2.46
CA TRP A 146 30.98 -11.77 -1.27
C TRP A 146 32.50 -11.66 -1.47
N VAL A 147 33.18 -10.89 -0.60
CA VAL A 147 34.62 -10.61 -0.68
C VAL A 147 35.28 -10.98 0.63
N LEU A 148 36.25 -11.87 0.60
CA LEU A 148 36.96 -12.31 1.80
C LEU A 148 37.91 -11.20 2.34
N GLY A 149 38.63 -10.54 1.47
CA GLY A 149 39.52 -9.43 1.80
C GLY A 149 38.83 -8.08 1.84
N THR A 150 39.42 -7.11 1.16
CA THR A 150 39.01 -5.71 1.09
C THR A 150 38.46 -5.32 -0.27
N ALA A 151 37.73 -4.22 -0.35
CA ALA A 151 37.29 -3.61 -1.60
C ALA A 151 38.04 -2.28 -1.84
N GLY A 152 38.37 -2.00 -3.10
CA GLY A 152 39.06 -0.78 -3.51
C GLY A 152 38.14 0.46 -3.61
N ASP A 153 38.66 1.50 -4.23
CA ASP A 153 38.04 2.83 -4.33
C ASP A 153 36.69 2.83 -5.06
N TYR A 154 35.82 3.75 -4.70
CA TYR A 154 34.49 3.94 -5.30
C TYR A 154 33.57 2.71 -5.24
N PHE A 155 33.76 1.86 -4.23
CA PHE A 155 32.93 0.69 -4.02
C PHE A 155 31.45 1.09 -3.84
N GLY A 156 30.54 0.44 -4.55
CA GLY A 156 29.10 0.71 -4.48
C GLY A 156 28.68 2.07 -5.01
N GLU A 157 29.48 2.73 -5.82
CA GLU A 157 29.14 4.02 -6.45
C GLU A 157 27.88 3.87 -7.29
N PHE A 158 26.86 4.72 -7.04
CA PHE A 158 25.53 4.66 -7.65
C PHE A 158 24.83 3.30 -7.53
N MET A 159 25.11 2.54 -6.49
CA MET A 159 24.43 1.29 -6.19
C MET A 159 22.93 1.54 -5.96
N ALA A 160 22.08 0.91 -6.76
CA ALA A 160 20.62 1.06 -6.66
C ALA A 160 19.93 -0.23 -6.14
N GLY A 161 20.70 -1.28 -5.83
CA GLY A 161 20.22 -2.53 -5.27
C GLY A 161 21.32 -3.57 -5.17
N GLY A 162 20.99 -4.71 -4.56
CA GLY A 162 21.95 -5.79 -4.32
C GLY A 162 22.45 -5.85 -2.89
N ILE A 163 23.21 -6.88 -2.60
CA ILE A 163 23.81 -7.12 -1.29
C ILE A 163 25.29 -7.39 -1.46
N ALA A 164 26.13 -6.65 -0.73
CA ALA A 164 27.55 -6.88 -0.69
C ALA A 164 27.99 -7.28 0.72
N VAL A 165 28.93 -8.20 0.83
CA VAL A 165 29.57 -8.65 2.06
C VAL A 165 31.08 -8.54 1.89
N VAL A 166 31.75 -7.71 2.72
CA VAL A 166 33.20 -7.50 2.69
C VAL A 166 33.77 -7.87 4.07
N CYS A 167 34.49 -8.99 4.12
CA CYS A 167 34.94 -9.59 5.37
C CYS A 167 36.16 -8.90 5.99
N GLY A 168 36.93 -8.14 5.22
CA GLY A 168 38.14 -7.48 5.71
C GLY A 168 39.18 -8.45 6.26
N HIS A 169 39.21 -9.68 5.77
CA HIS A 169 40.18 -10.67 6.21
C HIS A 169 41.60 -10.25 5.80
N GLU A 170 42.55 -10.38 6.74
CA GLU A 170 43.95 -9.95 6.56
C GLU A 170 44.15 -8.43 6.35
N ASN A 171 43.14 -7.62 6.59
CA ASN A 171 43.32 -6.16 6.58
C ASN A 171 44.11 -5.70 7.79
N MET A 172 45.03 -4.76 7.59
CA MET A 172 45.80 -4.20 8.71
C MET A 172 44.89 -3.45 9.67
N PRO A 173 45.04 -3.59 10.99
CA PRO A 173 44.26 -2.87 11.97
C PRO A 173 44.29 -1.36 11.70
N GLY A 174 43.11 -0.73 11.65
CA GLY A 174 42.93 0.70 11.42
C GLY A 174 42.79 1.12 9.95
N ASN A 175 43.17 0.29 8.99
CA ASN A 175 42.93 0.57 7.57
C ASN A 175 41.45 0.42 7.23
N PRO A 176 40.91 1.27 6.34
CA PRO A 176 39.53 1.07 5.86
C PRO A 176 39.43 -0.23 5.04
N VAL A 177 38.34 -0.94 5.25
CA VAL A 177 38.00 -2.18 4.51
C VAL A 177 37.46 -1.85 3.12
N LEU A 178 36.80 -0.69 3.00
CA LEU A 178 36.39 -0.08 1.75
C LEU A 178 37.38 1.04 1.41
N GLY A 179 37.76 1.17 0.14
CA GLY A 179 38.71 2.17 -0.30
C GLY A 179 38.20 3.61 -0.24
N TYR A 180 38.73 4.50 -1.08
CA TYR A 180 38.39 5.90 -1.11
C TYR A 180 36.97 6.14 -1.63
N ARG A 181 36.17 6.99 -0.97
CA ARG A 181 34.82 7.43 -1.33
C ARG A 181 33.84 6.28 -1.67
N PRO A 182 33.66 5.25 -0.81
CA PRO A 182 32.68 4.23 -1.04
C PRO A 182 31.24 4.75 -0.90
N LEU A 183 30.30 4.12 -1.59
CA LEU A 183 28.86 4.34 -1.54
C LEU A 183 28.38 5.73 -1.99
N VAL A 184 29.19 6.48 -2.75
CA VAL A 184 28.78 7.77 -3.32
C VAL A 184 27.60 7.54 -4.28
N GLY A 185 26.53 8.33 -4.11
CA GLY A 185 25.34 8.22 -4.95
C GLY A 185 24.52 6.96 -4.73
N MET A 186 24.75 6.19 -3.66
CA MET A 186 23.97 5.00 -3.33
C MET A 186 22.50 5.37 -3.11
N VAL A 187 21.60 4.64 -3.78
CA VAL A 187 20.13 4.84 -3.68
C VAL A 187 19.38 3.59 -3.26
N GLY A 188 20.06 2.46 -3.13
CA GLY A 188 19.47 1.20 -2.67
C GLY A 188 20.51 0.13 -2.39
N GLY A 189 20.09 -0.98 -1.76
CA GLY A 189 20.93 -2.11 -1.43
C GLY A 189 21.44 -2.12 0.02
N LYS A 190 22.20 -3.21 0.35
CA LYS A 190 22.76 -3.47 1.68
C LYS A 190 24.26 -3.79 1.54
N VAL A 191 25.08 -3.25 2.43
CA VAL A 191 26.52 -3.57 2.47
C VAL A 191 26.90 -3.98 3.89
N PHE A 192 27.22 -5.25 4.07
CA PHE A 192 27.80 -5.77 5.31
C PHE A 192 29.30 -5.63 5.27
N VAL A 193 29.87 -4.98 6.28
CA VAL A 193 31.31 -4.76 6.39
C VAL A 193 31.79 -5.23 7.75
N ARG A 194 32.82 -6.07 7.78
CA ARG A 194 33.51 -6.43 9.01
C ARG A 194 34.76 -5.59 9.16
N GLY A 195 34.83 -4.82 10.25
CA GLY A 195 35.97 -3.95 10.56
C GLY A 195 35.70 -2.49 10.22
N ASN A 196 36.77 -1.73 9.87
CA ASN A 196 36.70 -0.28 9.67
C ASN A 196 36.09 0.11 8.32
N ALA A 197 34.86 0.65 8.31
CA ALA A 197 34.19 1.17 7.12
C ALA A 197 34.12 2.71 7.08
N LYS A 198 34.99 3.42 7.81
CA LYS A 198 35.03 4.89 7.78
C LYS A 198 35.28 5.41 6.36
N GLY A 199 34.73 6.59 6.06
CA GLY A 199 34.93 7.29 4.78
C GLY A 199 33.87 7.01 3.73
N PHE A 200 32.81 6.26 4.04
CA PHE A 200 31.66 6.15 3.15
C PHE A 200 30.88 7.47 3.06
N SER A 201 30.13 7.66 1.97
CA SER A 201 29.30 8.85 1.77
C SER A 201 28.14 8.91 2.74
N GLU A 202 28.29 9.64 3.84
CA GLU A 202 27.20 9.87 4.83
C GLU A 202 26.03 10.68 4.23
N LYS A 203 26.21 11.32 3.07
CA LYS A 203 25.11 11.96 2.34
C LYS A 203 24.20 10.92 1.70
N ASP A 204 24.72 9.80 1.27
CA ASP A 204 24.03 8.80 0.47
C ASP A 204 23.68 7.52 1.23
N ALA A 205 24.49 7.17 2.23
CA ALA A 205 24.35 5.95 3.02
C ALA A 205 24.33 6.26 4.53
N LYS A 206 23.84 5.30 5.28
CA LYS A 206 23.81 5.33 6.76
C LYS A 206 24.15 3.96 7.33
N GLN A 207 24.73 3.96 8.52
CA GLN A 207 24.86 2.75 9.31
C GLN A 207 23.55 2.45 10.04
N VAL A 208 23.10 1.20 10.00
CA VAL A 208 21.94 0.71 10.74
C VAL A 208 22.32 -0.50 11.60
N PRO A 209 21.58 -0.79 12.67
CA PRO A 209 21.79 -1.99 13.48
C PRO A 209 21.60 -3.25 12.61
N VAL A 210 22.46 -4.24 12.82
CA VAL A 210 22.29 -5.58 12.24
C VAL A 210 21.18 -6.29 13.02
N THR A 211 20.02 -6.51 12.41
CA THR A 211 18.90 -7.22 13.04
C THR A 211 19.21 -8.72 13.19
N ASP A 212 18.35 -9.47 13.89
CA ASP A 212 18.53 -10.92 14.01
C ASP A 212 18.32 -11.61 12.67
N ASP A 213 17.39 -11.14 11.85
CA ASP A 213 17.16 -11.66 10.48
C ASP A 213 18.37 -11.37 9.58
N ASP A 214 18.92 -10.15 9.63
CA ASP A 214 20.15 -9.80 8.89
C ASP A 214 21.33 -10.68 9.32
N TRP A 215 21.45 -10.95 10.62
CA TRP A 215 22.52 -11.79 11.15
C TRP A 215 22.39 -13.23 10.71
N GLN A 216 21.21 -13.82 10.82
CA GLN A 216 20.94 -15.19 10.38
C GLN A 216 21.21 -15.37 8.89
N TRP A 217 20.80 -14.38 8.06
CA TRP A 217 21.08 -14.36 6.64
C TRP A 217 22.59 -14.32 6.36
N LEU A 218 23.32 -13.42 7.05
CA LEU A 218 24.76 -13.26 6.91
C LEU A 218 25.51 -14.51 7.32
N GLU A 219 25.21 -15.10 8.47
CA GLU A 219 25.85 -16.30 9.01
C GLU A 219 25.67 -17.50 8.06
N THR A 220 24.45 -17.75 7.59
CA THR A 220 24.16 -18.79 6.59
C THR A 220 24.90 -18.52 5.28
N GLY A 221 24.97 -17.26 4.87
CA GLY A 221 25.69 -16.85 3.67
C GLY A 221 27.20 -17.01 3.78
N LEU A 222 27.78 -16.68 4.94
CA LEU A 222 29.22 -16.89 5.21
C LEU A 222 29.61 -18.36 5.11
N GLU A 223 28.84 -19.27 5.67
CA GLU A 223 29.09 -20.72 5.55
C GLU A 223 29.09 -21.13 4.08
N ARG A 224 28.09 -20.75 3.30
CA ARG A 224 27.99 -21.00 1.86
C ARG A 224 29.20 -20.42 1.10
N PHE A 225 29.57 -19.19 1.38
CA PHE A 225 30.69 -18.48 0.77
C PHE A 225 32.01 -19.20 1.03
N LEU A 226 32.32 -19.49 2.29
CA LEU A 226 33.55 -20.12 2.70
C LEU A 226 33.66 -21.56 2.19
N LYS A 227 32.55 -22.28 2.13
CA LYS A 227 32.52 -23.63 1.51
C LYS A 227 32.84 -23.56 0.02
N LYS A 228 32.34 -22.57 -0.71
CA LYS A 228 32.59 -22.36 -2.15
C LYS A 228 34.03 -21.95 -2.44
N THR A 229 34.66 -21.18 -1.57
CA THR A 229 36.04 -20.70 -1.73
C THR A 229 37.06 -21.60 -1.05
N GLY A 230 36.63 -22.70 -0.38
CA GLY A 230 37.52 -23.66 0.31
C GLY A 230 38.13 -23.11 1.60
N ARG A 231 37.50 -22.10 2.25
CA ARG A 231 38.04 -21.40 3.43
C ARG A 231 37.16 -21.58 4.67
N MET A 232 36.61 -22.78 4.88
CA MET A 232 35.78 -23.08 6.07
C MET A 232 36.54 -22.94 7.39
N ASP A 233 37.88 -22.97 7.36
CA ASP A 233 38.76 -22.68 8.49
C ASP A 233 38.50 -21.30 9.12
N LEU A 234 37.96 -20.34 8.36
CA LEU A 234 37.73 -18.97 8.79
C LEU A 234 36.34 -18.75 9.41
N LEU A 235 35.43 -19.73 9.32
CA LEU A 235 34.01 -19.52 9.70
C LEU A 235 33.88 -19.01 11.14
N ALA A 236 34.51 -19.65 12.10
CA ALA A 236 34.43 -19.25 13.52
C ALA A 236 34.94 -17.81 13.78
N GLY A 237 35.97 -17.39 13.03
CA GLY A 237 36.51 -16.03 13.13
C GLY A 237 35.68 -14.96 12.44
N LEU A 238 34.85 -15.33 11.46
CA LEU A 238 33.99 -14.41 10.72
C LEU A 238 32.57 -14.34 11.27
N THR A 239 32.14 -15.30 12.11
CA THR A 239 30.80 -15.28 12.74
C THR A 239 30.77 -14.57 14.10
N VAL A 240 31.52 -13.50 14.25
CA VAL A 240 31.55 -12.65 15.45
C VAL A 240 30.70 -11.39 15.21
N ARG A 241 29.43 -11.45 15.55
CA ARG A 241 28.43 -10.42 15.23
C ARG A 241 28.84 -8.98 15.57
N PRO A 242 29.43 -8.66 16.73
CA PRO A 242 29.82 -7.28 17.07
C PRO A 242 30.87 -6.64 16.14
N GLU A 243 31.56 -7.43 15.33
CA GLU A 243 32.57 -6.94 14.40
C GLU A 243 31.95 -6.46 13.06
N TRP A 244 30.66 -6.77 12.83
CA TRP A 244 29.96 -6.44 11.61
C TRP A 244 29.11 -5.19 11.75
N MET A 245 29.14 -4.37 10.71
CA MET A 245 28.22 -3.25 10.53
C MET A 245 27.44 -3.41 9.24
N LEU A 246 26.23 -2.85 9.22
CA LEU A 246 25.37 -2.81 8.05
C LEU A 246 25.23 -1.36 7.59
N LEU A 247 25.57 -1.13 6.31
CA LEU A 247 25.37 0.14 5.63
C LEU A 247 24.22 -0.02 4.64
N THR A 248 23.31 0.95 4.64
CA THR A 248 22.16 1.00 3.74
C THR A 248 22.04 2.37 3.10
N ALA A 249 21.40 2.46 1.94
CA ALA A 249 21.11 3.74 1.32
C ALA A 249 20.18 4.58 2.22
N LYS A 250 20.42 5.88 2.27
CA LYS A 250 19.42 6.83 2.77
C LYS A 250 18.25 6.90 1.80
N SER A 251 17.05 6.92 2.36
CA SER A 251 15.85 7.16 1.57
C SER A 251 15.86 8.56 0.95
N PRO A 252 15.11 8.82 -0.12
CA PRO A 252 14.94 10.17 -0.64
C PRO A 252 14.44 11.18 0.39
N HIS A 253 13.61 10.75 1.33
CA HIS A 253 13.17 11.55 2.47
C HIS A 253 14.37 12.01 3.33
N GLU A 254 15.23 11.09 3.75
CA GLU A 254 16.42 11.42 4.56
C GLU A 254 17.45 12.27 3.80
N LYS A 255 17.47 12.17 2.47
CA LYS A 255 18.31 13.02 1.61
C LYS A 255 17.70 14.42 1.40
N ALA A 256 16.35 14.54 1.43
CA ALA A 256 15.65 15.81 1.26
C ALA A 256 15.92 16.80 2.41
N ASP A 257 16.12 16.28 3.62
CA ASP A 257 16.42 17.09 4.82
C ASP A 257 17.87 17.61 4.85
N SER A 258 18.67 17.36 3.82
CA SER A 258 20.04 17.85 3.76
C SER A 258 20.07 19.32 3.27
N PRO A 259 20.59 20.27 4.06
CA PRO A 259 20.63 21.70 3.68
C PRO A 259 21.49 22.00 2.46
N ASP A 260 22.35 21.08 2.04
CA ASP A 260 23.27 21.23 0.91
C ASP A 260 22.74 20.66 -0.42
N ARG A 261 21.47 20.23 -0.47
CA ARG A 261 20.92 19.65 -1.68
C ARG A 261 20.51 20.73 -2.66
N LEU A 262 21.20 20.78 -3.79
CA LEU A 262 20.80 21.59 -4.93
C LEU A 262 19.75 20.82 -5.75
N ASP A 263 18.68 21.48 -6.15
CA ASP A 263 17.82 20.99 -7.24
C ASP A 263 18.61 20.95 -8.56
N MET A 264 18.13 20.20 -9.54
CA MET A 264 18.84 20.03 -10.83
C MET A 264 19.07 21.36 -11.54
N GLY A 265 18.12 22.28 -11.48
CA GLY A 265 18.28 23.60 -12.09
C GLY A 265 19.35 24.44 -11.39
N SER A 266 19.39 24.39 -10.05
CA SER A 266 20.42 25.07 -9.25
C SER A 266 21.79 24.41 -9.41
N PHE A 267 21.85 23.07 -9.43
CA PHE A 267 23.10 22.35 -9.73
C PHE A 267 23.66 22.74 -11.09
N ARG A 268 22.81 22.79 -12.14
CA ARG A 268 23.19 23.20 -13.45
C ARG A 268 23.81 24.61 -13.44
N ARG A 269 23.12 25.61 -12.87
CA ARG A 269 23.60 27.01 -12.83
C ARG A 269 24.83 27.22 -11.96
N GLN A 270 24.91 26.53 -10.81
CA GLN A 270 25.94 26.80 -9.79
C GLN A 270 27.19 25.94 -9.97
N VAL A 271 27.06 24.76 -10.53
CA VAL A 271 28.14 23.77 -10.67
C VAL A 271 28.44 23.49 -12.12
N TRP A 272 27.47 22.93 -12.85
CA TRP A 272 27.69 22.46 -14.23
C TRP A 272 28.11 23.55 -15.18
N ASP A 273 27.34 24.64 -15.26
CA ASP A 273 27.65 25.76 -16.19
C ASP A 273 28.91 26.55 -15.77
N ARG A 274 29.26 26.52 -14.47
CA ARG A 274 30.47 27.16 -13.96
C ARG A 274 31.74 26.35 -14.18
N GLU A 275 31.64 25.01 -14.03
CA GLU A 275 32.79 24.12 -14.12
C GLU A 275 33.04 23.62 -15.54
N LEU A 276 32.01 23.48 -16.36
CA LEU A 276 32.08 22.92 -17.72
C LEU A 276 31.73 23.93 -18.82
N GLY A 277 31.50 25.22 -18.47
CA GLY A 277 31.08 26.26 -19.43
C GLY A 277 29.56 26.26 -19.69
N ALA A 278 29.07 27.30 -20.36
CA ALA A 278 27.65 27.44 -20.70
C ALA A 278 27.22 26.33 -21.67
N GLY A 279 26.27 25.47 -21.20
CA GLY A 279 25.83 24.29 -21.94
C GLY A 279 26.63 23.02 -21.62
N GLY A 280 27.57 23.08 -20.66
CA GLY A 280 28.36 21.93 -20.21
C GLY A 280 29.08 21.22 -21.35
N LEU A 281 29.28 19.91 -21.20
CA LEU A 281 30.00 19.10 -22.19
C LEU A 281 29.36 19.13 -23.59
N ILE A 282 28.05 19.31 -23.68
CA ILE A 282 27.31 19.38 -24.95
C ILE A 282 27.48 20.76 -25.58
N GLY A 283 27.51 21.85 -24.80
CA GLY A 283 27.78 23.20 -25.27
C GLY A 283 29.15 23.32 -25.90
N ASP A 284 30.17 22.80 -25.24
CA ASP A 284 31.53 22.79 -25.75
C ASP A 284 31.65 21.99 -27.05
N LEU A 285 30.97 20.88 -27.18
CA LEU A 285 30.93 20.10 -28.42
C LEU A 285 30.20 20.84 -29.57
N GLN A 286 29.18 21.62 -29.27
CA GLN A 286 28.47 22.43 -30.26
C GLN A 286 29.32 23.60 -30.77
N GLU A 287 30.14 24.20 -29.91
CA GLU A 287 31.06 25.25 -30.30
C GLU A 287 32.23 24.75 -31.18
N ILE A 288 32.72 23.54 -30.89
CA ILE A 288 33.84 22.91 -31.62
C ILE A 288 33.37 22.30 -32.95
N LEU A 289 32.15 21.82 -33.03
CA LEU A 289 31.59 21.15 -34.22
C LEU A 289 30.30 21.84 -34.69
N PRO A 290 30.41 23.01 -35.36
CA PRO A 290 29.24 23.67 -35.90
C PRO A 290 28.52 22.77 -36.91
N GLY A 291 27.26 22.50 -36.67
CA GLY A 291 26.45 21.59 -37.47
C GLY A 291 26.22 20.21 -36.86
N THR A 292 26.68 19.97 -35.62
CA THR A 292 26.32 18.76 -34.86
C THR A 292 24.81 18.72 -34.62
N ILE A 293 24.20 17.59 -34.94
CA ILE A 293 22.77 17.36 -34.67
C ILE A 293 22.57 17.38 -33.15
N PRO A 294 21.63 18.17 -32.60
CA PRO A 294 21.35 18.16 -31.17
C PRO A 294 21.00 16.76 -30.71
N VAL A 295 21.68 16.26 -29.69
CA VAL A 295 21.40 14.95 -29.09
C VAL A 295 20.03 14.94 -28.40
N ILE A 296 19.58 16.10 -27.93
CA ILE A 296 18.31 16.29 -27.24
C ILE A 296 17.31 16.96 -28.16
N THR A 297 16.17 16.31 -28.41
CA THR A 297 15.11 16.84 -29.26
C THR A 297 14.08 17.62 -28.42
N LYS A 298 13.68 18.80 -28.95
CA LYS A 298 12.71 19.71 -28.35
C LYS A 298 11.52 19.90 -29.29
N GLY A 299 10.46 20.54 -28.79
CA GLY A 299 9.29 20.90 -29.57
C GLY A 299 8.65 19.69 -30.27
N ASP A 300 8.39 19.81 -31.56
CA ASP A 300 7.69 18.80 -32.35
C ASP A 300 8.48 17.49 -32.56
N LEU A 301 9.78 17.51 -32.32
CA LEU A 301 10.62 16.31 -32.44
C LEU A 301 10.65 15.46 -31.16
N ARG A 302 10.11 15.96 -30.07
CA ARG A 302 10.04 15.16 -28.84
C ARG A 302 9.05 14.01 -28.99
N ARG A 303 9.38 12.87 -28.40
CA ARG A 303 8.58 11.64 -28.53
C ARG A 303 7.33 11.65 -27.66
N TYR A 304 7.40 12.31 -26.52
CA TYR A 304 6.33 12.36 -25.52
C TYR A 304 6.11 13.76 -25.01
N VAL A 305 4.87 14.06 -24.68
CA VAL A 305 4.45 15.30 -24.03
C VAL A 305 3.94 14.97 -22.63
N PRO A 306 4.49 15.59 -21.57
CA PRO A 306 3.93 15.44 -20.24
C PRO A 306 2.62 16.25 -20.13
N VAL A 307 1.61 15.62 -19.56
CA VAL A 307 0.29 16.21 -19.30
C VAL A 307 0.00 16.15 -17.82
N TRP A 308 -0.37 17.28 -17.24
CA TRP A 308 -0.82 17.42 -15.87
C TRP A 308 -2.33 17.62 -15.85
N GLU A 309 -3.05 16.70 -15.20
CA GLU A 309 -4.51 16.75 -15.10
C GLU A 309 -4.96 16.52 -13.67
N GLN A 310 -5.37 17.60 -13.00
CA GLN A 310 -5.93 17.54 -11.65
C GLN A 310 -7.29 16.82 -11.67
N GLY A 311 -7.45 15.82 -10.82
CA GLY A 311 -8.73 15.13 -10.64
C GLY A 311 -9.06 14.06 -11.71
N ARG A 312 -8.14 13.71 -12.61
CA ARG A 312 -8.34 12.60 -13.54
C ARG A 312 -8.49 11.25 -12.84
N TYR A 313 -7.74 11.05 -11.76
CA TYR A 313 -7.72 9.80 -11.02
C TYR A 313 -8.35 9.94 -9.65
N LEU A 314 -9.14 8.94 -9.23
CA LEU A 314 -9.52 8.76 -7.84
C LEU A 314 -8.37 8.18 -7.02
N SER A 315 -8.22 8.62 -5.79
CA SER A 315 -7.34 7.93 -4.85
C SER A 315 -7.94 6.58 -4.45
N PRO A 316 -7.12 5.55 -4.13
CA PRO A 316 -7.61 4.27 -3.65
C PRO A 316 -8.44 4.39 -2.38
N CYS A 317 -8.09 5.30 -1.47
CA CYS A 317 -8.84 5.55 -0.24
C CYS A 317 -10.24 6.15 -0.49
N GLN A 318 -10.38 7.06 -1.45
CA GLN A 318 -11.68 7.60 -1.84
C GLN A 318 -12.54 6.56 -2.56
N ALA A 319 -11.94 5.79 -3.47
CA ALA A 319 -12.63 4.73 -4.20
C ALA A 319 -13.14 3.61 -3.28
N ALA A 320 -12.40 3.30 -2.21
CA ALA A 320 -12.80 2.31 -1.21
C ALA A 320 -13.84 2.84 -0.20
N CYS A 321 -14.06 4.16 -0.14
CA CYS A 321 -15.02 4.75 0.80
C CYS A 321 -16.45 4.64 0.25
N PRO A 322 -17.40 3.97 0.94
CA PRO A 322 -18.79 3.86 0.47
C PRO A 322 -19.49 5.20 0.28
N THR A 323 -19.08 6.24 1.01
CA THR A 323 -19.62 7.60 0.90
C THR A 323 -18.83 8.46 -0.09
N GLY A 324 -17.69 7.96 -0.60
CA GLY A 324 -16.84 8.67 -1.57
C GLY A 324 -16.21 9.94 -1.01
N ILE A 325 -15.84 9.97 0.28
CA ILE A 325 -15.18 11.13 0.91
C ILE A 325 -13.84 11.39 0.22
N PRO A 326 -13.58 12.64 -0.25
CA PRO A 326 -12.32 13.02 -0.89
C PRO A 326 -11.22 13.22 0.16
N VAL A 327 -10.64 12.13 0.63
CA VAL A 327 -9.66 12.10 1.74
C VAL A 327 -8.43 12.94 1.41
N GLN A 328 -7.94 12.89 0.17
CA GLN A 328 -6.76 13.64 -0.27
C GLN A 328 -7.01 15.16 -0.27
N ASP A 329 -8.21 15.60 -0.61
CA ASP A 329 -8.57 17.02 -0.58
C ASP A 329 -8.64 17.55 0.85
N ARG A 330 -9.20 16.74 1.74
CA ARG A 330 -9.24 17.05 3.17
C ARG A 330 -7.83 17.20 3.75
N TRP A 331 -6.90 16.32 3.40
CA TRP A 331 -5.50 16.43 3.82
C TRP A 331 -4.78 17.61 3.16
N TYR A 332 -5.20 18.00 1.95
CA TYR A 332 -4.69 19.24 1.32
C TYR A 332 -5.08 20.46 2.16
N MET A 333 -6.34 20.56 2.58
CA MET A 333 -6.82 21.65 3.43
C MET A 333 -6.11 21.69 4.79
N VAL A 334 -5.89 20.52 5.41
CA VAL A 334 -5.12 20.44 6.66
C VAL A 334 -3.68 20.97 6.48
N ARG A 335 -3.01 20.63 5.38
CA ARG A 335 -1.67 21.18 5.08
C ARG A 335 -1.67 22.69 4.82
N ALA A 336 -2.79 23.23 4.35
CA ALA A 336 -2.99 24.66 4.14
C ALA A 336 -3.44 25.38 5.43
N ASP A 337 -3.36 24.73 6.59
CA ASP A 337 -3.80 25.23 7.90
C ASP A 337 -5.32 25.58 7.95
N ASN A 338 -6.11 24.92 7.10
CA ASN A 338 -7.55 25.11 6.99
C ASN A 338 -8.31 23.83 7.42
N VAL A 339 -8.21 23.50 8.71
CA VAL A 339 -8.80 22.27 9.28
C VAL A 339 -10.33 22.33 9.23
N ASP A 340 -10.93 23.47 9.46
CA ASP A 340 -12.40 23.64 9.48
C ASP A 340 -12.99 23.32 8.10
N GLU A 341 -12.37 23.78 7.03
CA GLU A 341 -12.80 23.46 5.66
C GLU A 341 -12.64 21.96 5.36
N ALA A 342 -11.55 21.34 5.82
CA ALA A 342 -11.35 19.90 5.69
C ALA A 342 -12.47 19.09 6.36
N ILE A 343 -13.01 19.58 7.45
CA ILE A 343 -14.10 18.94 8.19
C ILE A 343 -15.44 19.24 7.52
N ALA A 344 -15.71 20.49 7.13
CA ALA A 344 -16.90 20.89 6.38
C ALA A 344 -17.07 20.06 5.09
N MET A 345 -15.98 19.82 4.37
CA MET A 345 -15.95 18.91 3.22
C MET A 345 -16.40 17.49 3.59
N GLY A 346 -16.07 16.99 4.78
CA GLY A 346 -16.55 15.71 5.29
C GLY A 346 -18.07 15.70 5.49
N LEU A 347 -18.64 16.77 6.04
CA LEU A 347 -20.09 16.92 6.26
C LEU A 347 -20.89 16.94 4.95
N ALA A 348 -20.34 17.43 3.86
CA ALA A 348 -20.95 17.33 2.53
C ALA A 348 -21.08 15.86 2.03
N HIS A 349 -20.42 14.90 2.67
CA HIS A 349 -20.44 13.49 2.29
C HIS A 349 -21.10 12.56 3.29
N THR A 350 -21.18 12.94 4.57
CA THR A 350 -21.79 12.14 5.64
C THR A 350 -22.19 13.01 6.80
N PRO A 351 -23.37 12.79 7.44
CA PRO A 351 -23.73 13.48 8.68
C PRO A 351 -23.00 12.96 9.93
N PHE A 352 -22.19 11.87 9.79
CA PHE A 352 -21.52 11.18 10.88
C PHE A 352 -20.00 11.15 10.74
N PRO A 353 -19.29 12.27 10.53
CA PRO A 353 -17.83 12.26 10.38
C PRO A 353 -17.11 11.81 11.64
N ALA A 354 -17.56 12.20 12.83
CA ALA A 354 -16.93 11.77 14.09
C ALA A 354 -17.41 10.39 14.52
N THR A 355 -18.70 10.19 14.72
CA THR A 355 -19.26 8.93 15.24
C THR A 355 -18.89 7.74 14.35
N VAL A 356 -19.12 7.86 13.04
CA VAL A 356 -18.88 6.72 12.14
C VAL A 356 -17.45 6.71 11.65
N CYS A 357 -16.96 7.71 10.94
CA CYS A 357 -15.60 7.67 10.40
C CYS A 357 -14.53 7.66 11.51
N GLY A 358 -14.74 8.40 12.61
CA GLY A 358 -13.79 8.50 13.71
C GLY A 358 -13.73 7.25 14.61
N TYR A 359 -14.87 6.59 14.84
CA TYR A 359 -14.97 5.55 15.86
C TYR A 359 -15.42 4.18 15.33
N LEU A 360 -16.42 4.11 14.46
CA LEU A 360 -17.09 2.84 14.11
C LEU A 360 -16.64 2.23 12.77
N CYS A 361 -16.20 3.05 11.83
CA CYS A 361 -15.84 2.58 10.50
C CYS A 361 -14.65 1.58 10.57
N PRO A 362 -14.71 0.44 9.88
CA PRO A 362 -13.57 -0.47 9.76
C PRO A 362 -12.42 0.14 8.92
N SER A 363 -12.61 1.36 8.41
CA SER A 363 -11.61 2.18 7.69
C SER A 363 -11.10 1.54 6.40
N PRO A 364 -11.98 1.16 5.45
CA PRO A 364 -11.56 0.59 4.17
C PRO A 364 -10.63 1.54 3.40
N CYS A 365 -10.76 2.85 3.63
CA CYS A 365 -9.84 3.86 3.10
C CYS A 365 -8.39 3.69 3.59
N MET A 366 -8.19 3.30 4.86
CA MET A 366 -6.85 3.03 5.42
C MET A 366 -6.29 1.70 4.89
N ALA A 367 -7.14 0.68 4.75
CA ALA A 367 -6.74 -0.59 4.14
C ALA A 367 -6.34 -0.45 2.66
N ALA A 368 -7.03 0.43 1.92
CA ALA A 368 -6.73 0.73 0.51
C ALA A 368 -5.61 1.77 0.32
N CYS A 369 -5.06 2.33 1.40
CA CYS A 369 -4.00 3.34 1.32
C CYS A 369 -2.76 2.79 0.63
N THR A 370 -2.21 3.50 -0.35
CA THR A 370 -0.99 3.08 -1.07
C THR A 370 0.19 2.89 -0.11
N ARG A 371 0.30 3.69 0.95
CA ARG A 371 1.31 3.49 2.01
C ARG A 371 1.17 2.11 2.65
N HIS A 372 -0.06 1.70 2.99
CA HIS A 372 -0.31 0.38 3.59
C HIS A 372 0.05 -0.76 2.64
N GLN A 373 -0.26 -0.61 1.35
CA GLN A 373 0.07 -1.60 0.33
C GLN A 373 1.58 -1.76 0.10
N GLU A 374 2.38 -0.75 0.45
CA GLU A 374 3.85 -0.77 0.40
C GLU A 374 4.50 -1.05 1.77
N GLY A 375 3.75 -1.61 2.72
CA GLY A 375 4.26 -2.00 4.04
C GLY A 375 4.46 -0.85 5.04
N MET A 376 4.07 0.38 4.68
CA MET A 376 4.09 1.53 5.58
C MET A 376 2.79 1.62 6.37
N ARG A 377 2.80 2.31 7.50
CA ARG A 377 1.54 2.62 8.20
C ARG A 377 0.66 3.56 7.37
N PRO A 378 -0.65 3.28 7.24
CA PRO A 378 -1.56 4.19 6.56
C PRO A 378 -1.70 5.50 7.34
N VAL A 379 -2.08 6.58 6.64
CA VAL A 379 -2.43 7.86 7.29
C VAL A 379 -3.70 7.65 8.13
N ASN A 380 -3.71 8.20 9.35
CA ASN A 380 -4.83 8.00 10.28
C ASN A 380 -6.01 8.93 9.96
N VAL A 381 -6.87 8.50 9.05
CA VAL A 381 -8.08 9.23 8.65
C VAL A 381 -9.12 9.34 9.77
N ARG A 382 -9.06 8.48 10.80
CA ARG A 382 -9.99 8.52 11.93
C ARG A 382 -9.87 9.80 12.75
N ASP A 383 -8.64 10.30 12.94
CA ASP A 383 -8.43 11.52 13.71
C ASP A 383 -9.02 12.73 13.01
N LEU A 384 -8.98 12.77 11.66
CA LEU A 384 -9.66 13.78 10.88
C LEU A 384 -11.21 13.67 11.00
N GLY A 385 -11.74 12.46 11.19
CA GLY A 385 -13.16 12.26 11.53
C GLY A 385 -13.48 12.83 12.91
N ARG A 386 -12.69 12.48 13.92
CA ARG A 386 -12.89 12.92 15.33
C ARG A 386 -12.79 14.43 15.53
N ALA A 387 -12.01 15.12 14.71
CA ALA A 387 -11.93 16.57 14.74
C ALA A 387 -13.24 17.28 14.32
N GLY A 388 -14.22 16.54 13.79
CA GLY A 388 -15.47 17.07 13.21
C GLY A 388 -16.57 17.46 14.17
N GLU A 389 -16.31 17.62 15.47
CA GLU A 389 -17.38 17.89 16.46
C GLU A 389 -17.95 19.33 16.40
N ASN A 390 -17.16 20.33 16.05
CA ASN A 390 -17.52 21.75 16.21
C ASN A 390 -17.58 22.56 14.90
N VAL A 391 -17.94 21.93 13.80
CA VAL A 391 -18.03 22.61 12.50
C VAL A 391 -19.43 23.13 12.23
N PRO A 392 -19.57 24.32 11.62
CA PRO A 392 -20.84 24.88 11.23
C PRO A 392 -21.69 23.95 10.35
N LEU A 393 -23.00 24.04 10.47
CA LEU A 393 -23.91 23.35 9.56
C LEU A 393 -23.69 23.82 8.13
N PRO A 394 -23.66 22.87 7.16
CA PRO A 394 -23.71 23.25 5.75
C PRO A 394 -25.06 23.89 5.42
N GLU A 395 -25.03 24.94 4.61
CA GLU A 395 -26.23 25.64 4.17
C GLU A 395 -26.96 24.87 3.07
N PRO A 396 -28.31 24.64 3.19
CA PRO A 396 -29.08 24.02 2.13
C PRO A 396 -29.15 24.89 0.88
N GLU A 397 -29.26 24.26 -0.28
CA GLU A 397 -29.61 24.94 -1.54
C GLU A 397 -31.03 25.52 -1.50
N GLU A 398 -31.39 26.34 -2.48
CA GLU A 398 -32.71 26.94 -2.58
C GLU A 398 -33.84 25.90 -2.56
N ALA A 399 -34.96 26.23 -1.94
CA ALA A 399 -36.08 25.32 -1.77
C ALA A 399 -36.67 24.87 -3.11
N THR A 400 -36.72 23.55 -3.32
CA THR A 400 -37.24 22.96 -4.57
C THR A 400 -38.76 22.82 -4.61
N GLY A 401 -39.45 22.99 -3.47
CA GLY A 401 -40.89 22.75 -3.33
C GLY A 401 -41.29 21.26 -3.32
N ARG A 402 -40.34 20.32 -3.44
CA ARG A 402 -40.60 18.88 -3.42
C ARG A 402 -40.62 18.33 -2.01
N LYS A 403 -41.52 17.36 -1.75
CA LYS A 403 -41.68 16.70 -0.46
C LYS A 403 -41.13 15.26 -0.50
N MET A 404 -40.27 14.95 0.42
CA MET A 404 -39.62 13.64 0.52
C MET A 404 -39.93 12.97 1.86
N ALA A 405 -40.29 11.69 1.84
CA ALA A 405 -40.45 10.89 3.06
C ALA A 405 -39.29 9.91 3.22
N VAL A 406 -38.77 9.81 4.44
CA VAL A 406 -37.77 8.80 4.81
C VAL A 406 -38.34 7.93 5.95
N ILE A 407 -38.46 6.65 5.73
CA ILE A 407 -38.98 5.68 6.72
C ILE A 407 -37.79 4.97 7.37
N GLY A 408 -37.45 5.39 8.57
CA GLY A 408 -36.32 4.91 9.35
C GLY A 408 -35.29 6.00 9.64
N ALA A 409 -35.12 6.38 10.92
CA ALA A 409 -34.13 7.35 11.40
C ALA A 409 -32.80 6.67 11.81
N GLY A 410 -32.43 5.55 11.18
CA GLY A 410 -31.11 4.94 11.26
C GLY A 410 -30.07 5.67 10.41
N PRO A 411 -28.79 5.24 10.43
CA PRO A 411 -27.70 5.95 9.75
C PRO A 411 -27.91 6.13 8.25
N GLY A 412 -28.47 5.14 7.57
CA GLY A 412 -28.78 5.23 6.13
C GLY A 412 -29.89 6.24 5.84
N GLY A 413 -31.01 6.17 6.60
CA GLY A 413 -32.12 7.11 6.45
C GLY A 413 -31.74 8.54 6.80
N LEU A 414 -31.00 8.75 7.88
CA LEU A 414 -30.51 10.07 8.25
C LEU A 414 -29.50 10.63 7.22
N SER A 415 -28.67 9.77 6.61
CA SER A 415 -27.82 10.20 5.51
C SER A 415 -28.62 10.62 4.28
N ALA A 416 -29.65 9.87 3.93
CA ALA A 416 -30.53 10.22 2.81
C ALA A 416 -31.27 11.55 3.08
N ALA A 417 -31.85 11.69 4.27
CA ALA A 417 -32.54 12.91 4.69
C ALA A 417 -31.59 14.12 4.69
N TRP A 418 -30.39 13.98 5.23
CA TRP A 418 -29.33 14.99 5.23
C TRP A 418 -29.05 15.50 3.81
N HIS A 419 -28.75 14.60 2.89
CA HIS A 419 -28.40 14.98 1.52
C HIS A 419 -29.59 15.57 0.73
N LEU A 420 -30.84 15.09 0.98
CA LEU A 420 -32.03 15.67 0.38
C LEU A 420 -32.32 17.07 0.90
N THR A 421 -32.15 17.28 2.21
CA THR A 421 -32.31 18.61 2.81
C THR A 421 -31.27 19.58 2.28
N LEU A 422 -30.00 19.17 2.17
CA LEU A 422 -28.94 19.98 1.56
C LEU A 422 -29.25 20.37 0.10
N LYS A 423 -30.03 19.55 -0.61
CA LYS A 423 -30.51 19.83 -1.97
C LYS A 423 -31.82 20.62 -2.02
N GLY A 424 -32.23 21.24 -0.93
CA GLY A 424 -33.38 22.13 -0.84
C GLY A 424 -34.75 21.43 -0.84
N HIS A 425 -34.79 20.10 -0.62
CA HIS A 425 -36.06 19.39 -0.53
C HIS A 425 -36.66 19.46 0.88
N ALA A 426 -37.99 19.50 0.98
CA ALA A 426 -38.69 19.34 2.24
C ALA A 426 -38.73 17.88 2.65
N VAL A 427 -38.06 17.53 3.74
CA VAL A 427 -37.90 16.12 4.17
C VAL A 427 -38.63 15.86 5.49
N THR A 428 -39.44 14.81 5.51
CA THR A 428 -40.04 14.26 6.73
C THR A 428 -39.44 12.89 7.01
N VAL A 429 -38.89 12.69 8.21
CA VAL A 429 -38.36 11.39 8.65
C VAL A 429 -39.32 10.74 9.64
N PHE A 430 -39.66 9.48 9.45
CA PHE A 430 -40.50 8.67 10.32
C PHE A 430 -39.69 7.58 10.98
N ASP A 431 -39.82 7.35 12.29
CA ASP A 431 -39.24 6.19 12.98
C ASP A 431 -40.14 5.69 14.11
N THR A 432 -40.11 4.38 14.33
CA THR A 432 -40.81 3.71 15.45
C THR A 432 -40.11 3.92 16.78
N GLY A 433 -38.84 4.26 16.78
CA GLY A 433 -38.06 4.51 18.00
C GLY A 433 -38.33 5.85 18.65
N SER A 434 -37.98 5.98 19.92
CA SER A 434 -38.07 7.24 20.68
C SER A 434 -36.87 8.18 20.46
N LYS A 435 -35.82 7.70 19.74
CA LYS A 435 -34.59 8.45 19.46
C LYS A 435 -34.13 8.19 18.03
N ILE A 436 -33.50 9.21 17.41
CA ILE A 436 -32.82 9.06 16.12
C ILE A 436 -31.47 8.36 16.28
N GLY A 437 -30.89 7.85 15.18
CA GLY A 437 -29.58 7.19 15.12
C GLY A 437 -29.66 5.67 14.97
N GLY A 438 -30.85 5.07 15.12
CA GLY A 438 -31.05 3.63 14.96
C GLY A 438 -30.10 2.80 15.84
N LYS A 439 -29.47 1.74 15.28
CA LYS A 439 -28.55 0.87 16.02
C LYS A 439 -27.33 1.60 16.60
N ILE A 440 -26.87 2.71 16.00
CA ILE A 440 -25.75 3.50 16.57
C ILE A 440 -26.15 4.06 17.95
N ALA A 441 -27.37 4.55 18.07
CA ALA A 441 -27.85 5.12 19.33
C ALA A 441 -28.31 4.04 20.33
N SER A 442 -28.91 2.93 19.87
CA SER A 442 -29.59 1.96 20.75
C SER A 442 -28.79 0.68 21.05
N VAL A 443 -27.97 0.20 20.11
CA VAL A 443 -27.35 -1.12 20.18
C VAL A 443 -25.83 -1.06 20.35
N ILE A 444 -25.14 -0.22 19.56
CA ILE A 444 -23.68 -0.16 19.60
C ILE A 444 -23.19 0.26 21.00
N PRO A 445 -22.25 -0.49 21.59
CA PRO A 445 -21.76 -0.23 22.93
C PRO A 445 -21.26 1.21 23.15
N GLY A 446 -21.57 1.77 24.31
CA GLY A 446 -21.08 3.10 24.71
C GLY A 446 -19.55 3.16 24.89
N SER A 447 -18.90 2.04 25.10
CA SER A 447 -17.44 1.91 25.14
C SER A 447 -16.77 2.19 23.79
N ARG A 448 -17.51 2.10 22.69
CA ARG A 448 -17.00 2.32 21.33
C ARG A 448 -17.09 3.76 20.84
N ILE A 449 -18.03 4.54 21.37
CA ILE A 449 -18.30 5.92 20.94
C ILE A 449 -18.47 6.80 22.18
N PRO A 450 -17.72 7.92 22.31
CA PRO A 450 -18.00 8.90 23.36
C PRO A 450 -19.44 9.40 23.24
N GLU A 451 -20.19 9.41 24.35
CA GLU A 451 -21.61 9.80 24.36
C GLU A 451 -21.80 11.23 23.84
N GLN A 452 -20.90 12.14 24.22
CA GLN A 452 -20.95 13.54 23.79
C GLN A 452 -20.79 13.66 22.26
N THR A 453 -19.88 12.91 21.65
CA THR A 453 -19.67 12.90 20.19
C THR A 453 -20.93 12.48 19.45
N LEU A 454 -21.56 11.37 19.89
CA LEU A 454 -22.82 10.90 19.32
C LEU A 454 -23.92 11.95 19.47
N LYS A 455 -24.05 12.52 20.67
CA LYS A 455 -25.08 13.52 20.97
C LYS A 455 -24.90 14.75 20.07
N THR A 456 -23.70 15.29 19.95
CA THR A 456 -23.42 16.48 19.13
C THR A 456 -23.79 16.25 17.66
N GLU A 457 -23.47 15.09 17.09
CA GLU A 457 -23.84 14.80 15.69
C GLU A 457 -25.34 14.59 15.51
N LEU A 458 -26.01 13.93 16.44
CA LEU A 458 -27.47 13.77 16.39
C LEU A 458 -28.21 15.09 16.57
N ASP A 459 -27.74 15.98 17.43
CA ASP A 459 -28.29 17.33 17.60
C ASP A 459 -28.14 18.16 16.32
N ARG A 460 -26.95 18.10 15.68
CA ARG A 460 -26.66 18.71 14.36
C ARG A 460 -27.63 18.22 13.28
N ILE A 461 -27.89 16.91 13.24
CA ILE A 461 -28.84 16.32 12.28
C ILE A 461 -30.26 16.84 12.52
N ARG A 462 -30.68 16.99 13.78
CA ARG A 462 -32.01 17.51 14.14
C ARG A 462 -32.16 19.02 13.78
N GLU A 463 -31.08 19.75 13.89
CA GLU A 463 -31.08 21.18 13.52
C GLU A 463 -31.27 21.34 11.99
N LEU A 464 -30.62 20.52 11.18
CA LEU A 464 -30.77 20.58 9.72
C LEU A 464 -32.10 19.97 9.24
N ILE A 465 -32.62 18.95 9.92
CA ILE A 465 -33.84 18.23 9.53
C ILE A 465 -34.89 18.39 10.62
N PRO A 466 -35.73 19.45 10.54
CA PRO A 466 -36.63 19.80 11.62
C PRO A 466 -37.87 18.87 11.72
N ASP A 467 -38.33 18.25 10.62
CA ASP A 467 -39.52 17.36 10.63
C ASP A 467 -39.11 15.88 10.80
N ILE A 468 -38.77 15.53 12.03
CA ILE A 468 -38.51 14.12 12.43
C ILE A 468 -39.59 13.64 13.38
N ARG A 469 -40.38 12.67 12.94
CA ARG A 469 -41.53 12.10 13.65
C ARG A 469 -41.15 10.75 14.24
N LEU A 470 -40.88 10.74 15.54
CA LEU A 470 -40.55 9.57 16.32
C LEU A 470 -41.82 8.89 16.85
N GLU A 471 -41.66 7.65 17.33
CA GLU A 471 -42.74 6.79 17.87
C GLU A 471 -43.91 6.63 16.88
N GLN A 472 -43.59 6.65 15.58
CA GLN A 472 -44.53 6.52 14.46
C GLN A 472 -44.36 5.14 13.81
N THR A 473 -45.29 4.23 14.09
CA THR A 473 -45.35 2.94 13.41
C THR A 473 -46.06 3.12 12.05
N ILE A 474 -45.35 2.77 10.97
CA ILE A 474 -45.90 2.77 9.63
C ILE A 474 -46.46 1.36 9.34
N ASP A 475 -47.75 1.27 9.21
CA ASP A 475 -48.46 0.09 8.71
C ASP A 475 -48.73 0.22 7.19
N ALA A 476 -49.30 -0.81 6.58
CA ALA A 476 -49.60 -0.83 5.13
C ALA A 476 -50.55 0.34 4.70
N GLY A 477 -51.51 0.67 5.55
CA GLY A 477 -52.42 1.80 5.25
C GLY A 477 -51.75 3.17 5.35
N THR A 478 -50.91 3.36 6.36
CA THR A 478 -50.09 4.56 6.53
C THR A 478 -49.07 4.71 5.42
N PHE A 479 -48.45 3.60 4.98
CA PHE A 479 -47.54 3.64 3.85
C PHE A 479 -48.21 4.12 2.57
N VAL A 480 -49.46 3.70 2.27
CA VAL A 480 -50.19 4.16 1.11
C VAL A 480 -50.44 5.68 1.19
N LYS A 481 -50.85 6.21 2.35
CA LYS A 481 -51.02 7.65 2.54
C LYS A 481 -49.75 8.44 2.33
N ILE A 482 -48.61 7.96 2.89
CA ILE A 482 -47.30 8.59 2.67
C ILE A 482 -46.98 8.61 1.18
N ARG A 483 -47.29 7.52 0.45
CA ARG A 483 -47.05 7.43 -1.00
C ARG A 483 -47.88 8.43 -1.81
N GLU A 484 -49.05 8.81 -1.34
CA GLU A 484 -49.90 9.83 -1.96
C GLU A 484 -49.42 11.24 -1.65
N ASP A 485 -48.99 11.51 -0.40
CA ASP A 485 -48.65 12.84 0.13
C ASP A 485 -47.25 13.33 -0.23
N TYR A 486 -46.31 12.41 -0.64
CA TYR A 486 -44.92 12.73 -0.91
C TYR A 486 -44.54 12.44 -2.38
N ASP A 487 -43.62 13.21 -2.92
CA ASP A 487 -43.10 13.03 -4.28
C ASP A 487 -42.27 11.77 -4.38
N PHE A 488 -41.40 11.51 -3.39
CA PHE A 488 -40.56 10.34 -3.27
C PHE A 488 -40.45 9.81 -1.84
N ILE A 489 -40.23 8.50 -1.72
CA ILE A 489 -40.10 7.80 -0.44
C ILE A 489 -38.80 7.02 -0.41
N ILE A 490 -38.09 7.06 0.70
CA ILE A 490 -36.94 6.19 0.96
C ILE A 490 -37.28 5.26 2.12
N VAL A 491 -37.28 3.95 1.89
CA VAL A 491 -37.41 2.91 2.91
C VAL A 491 -36.03 2.55 3.45
N ALA A 492 -35.76 2.93 4.70
CA ALA A 492 -34.50 2.73 5.42
C ALA A 492 -34.75 2.14 6.83
N ALA A 493 -35.77 1.28 6.98
CA ALA A 493 -36.24 0.76 8.27
C ALA A 493 -35.23 -0.19 8.95
N GLY A 494 -34.17 -0.59 8.26
CA GLY A 494 -33.13 -1.48 8.77
C GLY A 494 -33.61 -2.93 8.97
N ALA A 495 -32.82 -3.73 9.70
CA ALA A 495 -33.19 -5.08 10.12
C ALA A 495 -33.29 -5.09 11.64
N LYS A 496 -34.49 -5.32 12.17
CA LYS A 496 -34.78 -5.28 13.63
C LYS A 496 -35.23 -6.60 14.18
N LYS A 497 -35.77 -7.54 13.35
CA LYS A 497 -36.22 -8.87 13.79
C LYS A 497 -35.01 -9.80 13.87
N PRO A 498 -34.72 -10.43 15.01
CA PRO A 498 -33.64 -11.40 15.10
C PRO A 498 -33.96 -12.60 14.21
N ARG A 499 -32.90 -13.14 13.58
CA ARG A 499 -33.00 -14.38 12.80
C ARG A 499 -33.30 -15.56 13.74
N SER A 500 -34.26 -16.37 13.41
CA SER A 500 -34.65 -17.55 14.22
C SER A 500 -33.58 -18.64 14.13
N LEU A 501 -33.25 -19.21 15.27
CA LEU A 501 -32.49 -20.46 15.39
C LEU A 501 -33.46 -21.57 15.83
N PRO A 502 -33.79 -22.54 14.96
CA PRO A 502 -34.83 -23.54 15.25
C PRO A 502 -34.27 -24.68 16.13
N VAL A 503 -33.89 -24.35 17.35
CA VAL A 503 -33.40 -25.34 18.35
C VAL A 503 -34.28 -25.31 19.58
N PRO A 504 -34.47 -26.46 20.29
CA PRO A 504 -35.17 -26.52 21.57
C PRO A 504 -34.54 -25.56 22.59
N GLY A 505 -35.36 -24.85 23.36
CA GLY A 505 -34.93 -23.95 24.42
C GLY A 505 -34.41 -22.57 23.92
N ILE A 506 -34.69 -22.18 22.69
CA ILE A 506 -34.32 -20.84 22.14
C ILE A 506 -34.94 -19.68 22.95
N ASP A 507 -36.09 -19.93 23.59
CA ASP A 507 -36.78 -18.98 24.47
C ASP A 507 -35.98 -18.62 25.74
N ARG A 508 -34.93 -19.40 26.09
CA ARG A 508 -34.01 -19.13 27.20
C ARG A 508 -32.83 -18.23 26.81
N ALA A 509 -32.59 -18.04 25.53
CA ALA A 509 -31.52 -17.21 25.06
C ALA A 509 -31.95 -15.76 24.86
N LEU A 510 -31.03 -14.82 25.11
CA LEU A 510 -31.20 -13.43 24.71
C LEU A 510 -30.77 -13.25 23.25
N PHE A 511 -31.40 -12.33 22.56
CA PHE A 511 -30.87 -11.91 21.24
C PHE A 511 -29.86 -10.79 21.40
N ALA A 512 -28.87 -10.74 20.52
CA ALA A 512 -27.74 -9.79 20.61
C ALA A 512 -28.19 -8.33 20.72
N ASN A 513 -29.16 -7.90 19.91
CA ASN A 513 -29.65 -6.51 19.95
C ASN A 513 -30.32 -6.20 21.32
N GLU A 514 -31.05 -7.12 21.88
CA GLU A 514 -31.68 -7.00 23.21
C GLU A 514 -30.60 -6.89 24.29
N PHE A 515 -29.65 -7.84 24.31
CA PHE A 515 -28.55 -7.84 25.27
C PHE A 515 -27.75 -6.55 25.22
N LEU A 516 -27.35 -6.08 24.01
CA LEU A 516 -26.55 -4.87 23.83
C LEU A 516 -27.33 -3.61 24.19
N SER A 517 -28.64 -3.54 23.92
CA SER A 517 -29.50 -2.44 24.34
C SER A 517 -29.62 -2.35 25.85
N GLU A 518 -29.87 -3.49 26.53
CA GLU A 518 -29.91 -3.57 27.98
C GLU A 518 -28.55 -3.27 28.63
N ALA A 519 -27.43 -3.71 27.98
CA ALA A 519 -26.08 -3.39 28.42
C ALA A 519 -25.81 -1.88 28.35
N LYS A 520 -26.26 -1.22 27.27
CA LYS A 520 -26.16 0.21 27.09
C LYS A 520 -27.03 1.00 28.07
N ALA A 521 -28.19 0.46 28.43
CA ALA A 521 -29.05 1.05 29.45
C ALA A 521 -28.58 0.79 30.90
N GLY A 522 -27.52 -0.05 31.06
CA GLY A 522 -27.00 -0.41 32.39
C GLY A 522 -27.78 -1.52 33.12
N ASN A 523 -28.73 -2.16 32.45
CA ASN A 523 -29.65 -3.16 33.02
C ASN A 523 -29.14 -4.60 32.86
N ALA A 524 -28.30 -4.91 31.85
CA ALA A 524 -27.85 -6.27 31.59
C ALA A 524 -26.98 -6.84 32.72
N ARG A 525 -27.20 -8.12 33.01
CA ARG A 525 -26.48 -8.90 34.03
C ARG A 525 -26.12 -10.29 33.49
N PRO A 526 -25.00 -10.42 32.77
CA PRO A 526 -24.70 -11.64 32.01
C PRO A 526 -24.25 -12.85 32.84
N GLY A 527 -24.02 -12.68 34.14
CA GLY A 527 -23.42 -13.73 34.95
C GLY A 527 -21.92 -13.89 34.68
N ARG A 528 -21.32 -15.03 35.07
CA ARG A 528 -19.89 -15.30 34.95
C ARG A 528 -19.53 -16.00 33.64
N GLN A 529 -20.37 -16.92 33.20
CA GLN A 529 -20.17 -17.76 32.02
C GLN A 529 -21.17 -17.37 30.93
N VAL A 530 -20.65 -16.97 29.76
CA VAL A 530 -21.47 -16.52 28.63
C VAL A 530 -21.12 -17.32 27.38
N VAL A 531 -22.13 -17.94 26.77
CA VAL A 531 -22.00 -18.56 25.44
C VAL A 531 -22.72 -17.70 24.42
N ILE A 532 -22.03 -17.40 23.33
CA ILE A 532 -22.52 -16.56 22.22
C ILE A 532 -22.61 -17.43 20.97
N ILE A 533 -23.82 -17.57 20.42
CA ILE A 533 -24.08 -18.33 19.19
C ILE A 533 -24.03 -17.35 18.00
N GLY A 534 -22.95 -17.44 17.23
CA GLY A 534 -22.62 -16.53 16.13
C GLY A 534 -21.35 -15.71 16.44
N ALA A 535 -20.29 -15.96 15.67
CA ALA A 535 -18.97 -15.33 15.82
C ALA A 535 -18.70 -14.26 14.74
N GLY A 536 -19.73 -13.45 14.46
CA GLY A 536 -19.62 -12.21 13.65
C GLY A 536 -19.23 -11.00 14.51
N ASN A 537 -19.12 -9.80 13.93
CA ASN A 537 -18.77 -8.57 14.65
C ASN A 537 -19.73 -8.26 15.79
N VAL A 538 -21.04 -8.50 15.61
CA VAL A 538 -22.04 -8.32 16.68
C VAL A 538 -21.81 -9.28 17.84
N GLY A 539 -21.46 -10.55 17.57
CA GLY A 539 -21.08 -11.51 18.61
C GLY A 539 -19.85 -11.07 19.41
N CYS A 540 -18.87 -10.48 18.73
CA CYS A 540 -17.68 -9.90 19.38
C CYS A 540 -18.01 -8.66 20.24
N ASP A 541 -18.93 -7.80 19.79
CA ASP A 541 -19.44 -6.69 20.61
C ASP A 541 -20.16 -7.20 21.88
N VAL A 542 -20.97 -8.27 21.75
CA VAL A 542 -21.59 -8.94 22.90
C VAL A 542 -20.54 -9.48 23.86
N ALA A 543 -19.48 -10.11 23.35
CA ALA A 543 -18.39 -10.66 24.17
C ALA A 543 -17.68 -9.56 24.97
N SER A 544 -17.32 -8.45 24.31
CA SER A 544 -16.67 -7.31 24.92
C SER A 544 -17.54 -6.65 26.01
N GLU A 545 -18.83 -6.47 25.74
CA GLU A 545 -19.77 -5.90 26.71
C GLU A 545 -20.06 -6.87 27.87
N ALA A 546 -20.20 -8.16 27.63
CA ALA A 546 -20.34 -9.17 28.69
C ALA A 546 -19.12 -9.16 29.62
N HIS A 547 -17.92 -9.09 29.08
CA HIS A 547 -16.68 -8.93 29.86
C HIS A 547 -16.69 -7.66 30.71
N ARG A 548 -17.03 -6.52 30.11
CA ARG A 548 -17.15 -5.22 30.81
C ARG A 548 -18.13 -5.29 31.97
N LEU A 549 -19.21 -6.04 31.82
CA LEU A 549 -20.25 -6.25 32.84
C LEU A 549 -19.91 -7.34 33.86
N GLY A 550 -18.74 -7.98 33.75
CA GLY A 550 -18.22 -8.88 34.79
C GLY A 550 -18.16 -10.36 34.40
N ALA A 551 -18.55 -10.76 33.19
CA ALA A 551 -18.31 -12.10 32.68
C ALA A 551 -16.80 -12.42 32.63
N ARG A 552 -16.43 -13.68 32.88
CA ARG A 552 -15.05 -14.15 32.94
C ARG A 552 -14.73 -15.26 31.95
N GLU A 553 -15.73 -16.06 31.65
CA GLU A 553 -15.63 -17.18 30.74
C GLU A 553 -16.59 -16.93 29.57
N ILE A 554 -16.05 -16.57 28.44
CA ILE A 554 -16.84 -16.16 27.26
C ILE A 554 -16.44 -17.05 26.08
N THR A 555 -17.42 -17.75 25.53
CA THR A 555 -17.22 -18.64 24.38
C THR A 555 -18.13 -18.24 23.22
N LEU A 556 -17.55 -17.94 22.08
CA LEU A 556 -18.27 -17.74 20.83
C LEU A 556 -18.23 -19.04 20.02
N ILE A 557 -19.40 -19.49 19.57
CA ILE A 557 -19.52 -20.67 18.71
C ILE A 557 -20.13 -20.30 17.36
N ASP A 558 -19.66 -20.94 16.30
CA ASP A 558 -20.19 -20.69 14.95
C ASP A 558 -20.17 -21.99 14.12
N VAL A 559 -21.11 -22.12 13.19
CA VAL A 559 -21.19 -23.25 12.26
C VAL A 559 -20.11 -23.18 11.17
N GLN A 560 -19.49 -22.04 11.01
CA GLN A 560 -18.44 -21.75 10.05
C GLN A 560 -17.28 -20.98 10.69
N ARG A 561 -16.21 -20.78 9.94
CA ARG A 561 -15.11 -19.90 10.39
C ARG A 561 -15.68 -18.53 10.79
N PRO A 562 -15.29 -17.98 11.95
CA PRO A 562 -15.75 -16.67 12.42
C PRO A 562 -15.63 -15.59 11.35
N ALA A 563 -16.75 -14.92 11.07
CA ALA A 563 -16.81 -13.82 10.10
C ALA A 563 -16.31 -12.50 10.70
N ALA A 564 -16.14 -12.43 12.02
CA ALA A 564 -15.62 -11.25 12.70
C ALA A 564 -14.20 -10.93 12.25
N SER A 565 -13.92 -9.65 12.03
CA SER A 565 -12.62 -9.14 11.60
C SER A 565 -12.35 -7.76 12.19
N GLY A 566 -11.09 -7.35 12.19
CA GLY A 566 -10.68 -6.03 12.66
C GLY A 566 -10.83 -5.86 14.17
N ARG A 567 -11.14 -4.63 14.58
CA ARG A 567 -11.15 -4.21 15.98
C ARG A 567 -12.10 -5.03 16.87
N GLU A 568 -13.28 -5.32 16.40
CA GLU A 568 -14.28 -6.05 17.17
C GLU A 568 -13.76 -7.43 17.59
N ARG A 569 -13.11 -8.12 16.66
CA ARG A 569 -12.48 -9.42 16.95
C ARG A 569 -11.30 -9.28 17.90
N GLU A 570 -10.43 -8.32 17.67
CA GLU A 570 -9.27 -8.05 18.52
C GLU A 570 -9.69 -7.71 19.96
N ASP A 571 -10.73 -6.90 20.13
CA ASP A 571 -11.21 -6.51 21.44
C ASP A 571 -11.85 -7.70 22.18
N ALA A 572 -12.61 -8.58 21.48
CA ALA A 572 -13.11 -9.81 22.05
C ALA A 572 -11.97 -10.76 22.47
N GLU A 573 -10.94 -10.94 21.64
CA GLU A 573 -9.75 -11.75 21.95
C GLU A 573 -8.99 -11.19 23.17
N LYS A 574 -8.81 -9.86 23.27
CA LYS A 574 -8.19 -9.20 24.44
C LYS A 574 -8.98 -9.40 25.74
N CYS A 575 -10.30 -9.54 25.64
CA CYS A 575 -11.15 -9.87 26.78
C CYS A 575 -11.06 -11.34 27.22
N GLY A 576 -10.26 -12.17 26.53
CA GLY A 576 -10.11 -13.59 26.81
C GLY A 576 -11.23 -14.46 26.24
N ALA A 577 -12.02 -13.94 25.30
CA ALA A 577 -13.07 -14.71 24.64
C ALA A 577 -12.47 -15.83 23.77
N THR A 578 -13.05 -17.02 23.83
CA THR A 578 -12.65 -18.18 23.04
C THR A 578 -13.57 -18.39 21.85
N PHE A 579 -13.03 -18.88 20.73
CA PHE A 579 -13.80 -19.12 19.51
C PHE A 579 -13.76 -20.60 19.16
N GLN A 580 -14.93 -21.21 18.92
CA GLN A 580 -15.05 -22.61 18.53
C GLN A 580 -15.85 -22.72 17.22
N TRP A 581 -15.29 -23.37 16.22
CA TRP A 581 -15.93 -23.67 14.93
C TRP A 581 -15.24 -24.85 14.21
N PRO A 582 -15.94 -25.63 13.38
CA PRO A 582 -17.39 -25.61 13.19
C PRO A 582 -18.12 -26.30 14.35
N VAL A 583 -19.15 -25.63 14.91
CA VAL A 583 -19.91 -26.14 16.07
C VAL A 583 -21.40 -25.91 15.82
N PHE A 584 -22.20 -26.93 16.03
CA PHE A 584 -23.64 -26.90 15.82
C PHE A 584 -24.38 -27.03 17.15
N THR A 585 -25.31 -26.12 17.40
CA THR A 585 -26.14 -26.13 18.60
C THR A 585 -27.28 -27.14 18.46
N ARG A 586 -27.40 -28.07 19.39
CA ARG A 586 -28.51 -29.03 19.46
C ARG A 586 -29.67 -28.52 20.29
N GLU A 587 -29.39 -27.95 21.48
CA GLU A 587 -30.38 -27.52 22.45
C GLU A 587 -29.79 -26.45 23.38
N ILE A 588 -30.64 -25.53 23.86
CA ILE A 588 -30.30 -24.54 24.89
C ILE A 588 -31.05 -24.92 26.16
N THR A 589 -30.34 -25.08 27.28
CA THR A 589 -30.87 -25.45 28.59
C THR A 589 -30.66 -24.32 29.59
N ASP A 590 -31.23 -24.44 30.79
CA ASP A 590 -31.03 -23.49 31.90
C ASP A 590 -29.58 -23.46 32.42
N GLN A 591 -28.74 -24.45 32.03
CA GLN A 591 -27.37 -24.58 32.50
C GLN A 591 -26.33 -24.31 31.40
N GLY A 592 -26.77 -24.09 30.17
CA GLY A 592 -25.86 -23.84 29.04
C GLY A 592 -26.35 -24.42 27.72
N VAL A 593 -25.41 -24.66 26.80
CA VAL A 593 -25.65 -25.08 25.43
C VAL A 593 -25.17 -26.51 25.20
N MET A 594 -26.05 -27.39 24.75
CA MET A 594 -25.73 -28.74 24.28
C MET A 594 -25.42 -28.71 22.80
N LEU A 595 -24.29 -29.28 22.40
CA LEU A 595 -23.82 -29.35 21.02
C LEU A 595 -24.23 -30.66 20.35
N GLU A 596 -24.28 -30.70 19.03
CA GLU A 596 -24.62 -31.90 18.25
C GLU A 596 -23.62 -33.04 18.45
N ASN A 597 -22.34 -32.73 18.71
CA ASN A 597 -21.30 -33.72 18.97
C ASN A 597 -21.36 -34.33 20.38
N GLY A 598 -22.31 -33.88 21.21
CA GLY A 598 -22.52 -34.35 22.58
C GLY A 598 -21.79 -33.57 23.66
N ASP A 599 -20.97 -32.59 23.31
CA ASP A 599 -20.30 -31.70 24.26
C ASP A 599 -21.31 -30.72 24.88
N PHE A 600 -21.03 -30.29 26.11
CA PHE A 600 -21.83 -29.32 26.84
C PHE A 600 -21.01 -28.09 27.20
N LEU A 601 -21.50 -26.90 26.84
CA LEU A 601 -20.93 -25.63 27.19
C LEU A 601 -21.74 -24.99 28.33
N PRO A 602 -21.23 -24.93 29.56
CA PRO A 602 -21.93 -24.30 30.66
C PRO A 602 -22.06 -22.79 30.43
N ALA A 603 -23.22 -22.22 30.74
CA ALA A 603 -23.46 -20.79 30.61
C ALA A 603 -24.53 -20.31 31.60
N ASP A 604 -24.28 -19.18 32.28
CA ASP A 604 -25.27 -18.41 33.00
C ASP A 604 -26.19 -17.63 32.05
N THR A 605 -25.63 -17.26 30.89
CA THR A 605 -26.34 -16.52 29.84
C THR A 605 -25.95 -17.05 28.47
N VAL A 606 -26.92 -17.28 27.61
CA VAL A 606 -26.75 -17.61 26.20
C VAL A 606 -27.24 -16.43 25.35
N VAL A 607 -26.42 -15.96 24.42
CA VAL A 607 -26.78 -14.86 23.52
C VAL A 607 -26.71 -15.32 22.05
N VAL A 608 -27.77 -15.11 21.29
CA VAL A 608 -27.85 -15.46 19.87
C VAL A 608 -27.52 -14.24 19.01
N ALA A 609 -26.45 -14.33 18.24
CA ALA A 609 -25.88 -13.28 17.43
C ALA A 609 -25.71 -13.67 15.94
N ILE A 610 -26.68 -14.39 15.37
CA ILE A 610 -26.67 -14.93 13.99
C ILE A 610 -27.24 -13.97 12.94
N GLY A 611 -27.41 -12.71 13.31
CA GLY A 611 -27.90 -11.62 12.46
C GLY A 611 -29.40 -11.36 12.60
N ASP A 612 -29.84 -10.30 11.91
CA ASP A 612 -31.21 -9.82 11.92
C ASP A 612 -31.80 -9.86 10.50
N VAL A 613 -33.13 -9.79 10.43
CA VAL A 613 -33.90 -9.65 9.18
C VAL A 613 -34.81 -8.42 9.27
N PRO A 614 -35.12 -7.77 8.13
CA PRO A 614 -36.01 -6.65 8.12
C PRO A 614 -37.47 -7.06 8.41
N ASP A 615 -38.23 -6.15 9.02
CA ASP A 615 -39.67 -6.25 9.11
C ASP A 615 -40.30 -5.54 7.91
N LEU A 616 -40.82 -6.31 6.97
CA LEU A 616 -41.38 -5.82 5.71
C LEU A 616 -42.92 -5.90 5.64
N ASP A 617 -43.60 -6.20 6.75
CA ASP A 617 -45.05 -6.43 6.76
C ASP A 617 -45.84 -5.21 6.21
N PHE A 618 -45.32 -4.00 6.43
CA PHE A 618 -45.94 -2.76 5.97
C PHE A 618 -45.78 -2.47 4.45
N ILE A 619 -44.86 -3.14 3.75
CA ILE A 619 -44.55 -2.86 2.34
C ILE A 619 -44.55 -4.09 1.43
N LYS A 620 -44.56 -5.31 1.97
CA LYS A 620 -44.45 -6.55 1.18
C LYS A 620 -45.57 -6.77 0.15
N SER A 621 -46.75 -6.12 0.36
CA SER A 621 -47.87 -6.14 -0.60
C SER A 621 -47.74 -5.09 -1.70
N HIS A 622 -46.80 -4.16 -1.58
CA HIS A 622 -46.64 -3.02 -2.46
C HIS A 622 -45.32 -3.03 -3.26
N LEU A 623 -44.30 -3.69 -2.72
CA LEU A 623 -42.96 -3.73 -3.29
C LEU A 623 -42.50 -5.17 -3.55
N ALA A 624 -41.68 -5.37 -4.56
CA ALA A 624 -41.07 -6.68 -4.82
C ALA A 624 -40.06 -7.02 -3.70
N VAL A 625 -40.23 -8.25 -3.16
CA VAL A 625 -39.38 -8.79 -2.07
C VAL A 625 -38.84 -10.15 -2.51
N ASP A 626 -37.55 -10.38 -2.33
CA ASP A 626 -36.90 -11.68 -2.55
C ASP A 626 -36.12 -12.08 -1.29
N LYS A 627 -36.26 -13.33 -0.86
CA LYS A 627 -35.57 -13.91 0.32
C LYS A 627 -35.64 -13.05 1.59
N GLY A 628 -36.74 -12.30 1.75
CA GLY A 628 -36.96 -11.44 2.92
C GLY A 628 -36.31 -10.05 2.85
N PHE A 629 -35.85 -9.63 1.66
CA PHE A 629 -35.29 -8.30 1.42
C PHE A 629 -36.01 -7.61 0.27
N VAL A 630 -36.05 -6.27 0.29
CA VAL A 630 -36.62 -5.48 -0.80
C VAL A 630 -35.70 -5.53 -2.02
N THR A 631 -36.28 -5.87 -3.18
CA THR A 631 -35.54 -5.89 -4.44
C THR A 631 -35.39 -4.48 -5.00
N VAL A 632 -34.16 -4.11 -5.35
CA VAL A 632 -33.85 -2.82 -5.96
C VAL A 632 -32.95 -2.96 -7.17
N ASP A 633 -32.97 -1.96 -8.05
CA ASP A 633 -32.01 -1.83 -9.13
C ASP A 633 -30.68 -1.21 -8.64
N ARG A 634 -29.71 -1.03 -9.55
CA ARG A 634 -28.41 -0.41 -9.24
C ARG A 634 -28.47 1.04 -8.68
N PHE A 635 -29.62 1.69 -8.85
CA PHE A 635 -29.92 3.05 -8.38
C PHE A 635 -30.71 3.09 -7.07
N ASN A 636 -30.88 1.95 -6.41
CA ASN A 636 -31.72 1.76 -5.22
C ASN A 636 -33.24 1.99 -5.46
N ARG A 637 -33.72 1.95 -6.73
CA ARG A 637 -35.15 2.06 -7.05
C ARG A 637 -35.81 0.69 -6.86
N THR A 638 -37.00 0.70 -6.25
CA THR A 638 -37.83 -0.50 -6.07
C THR A 638 -38.70 -0.76 -7.30
N SER A 639 -39.63 -1.69 -7.22
CA SER A 639 -40.67 -1.92 -8.23
C SER A 639 -41.65 -0.75 -8.37
N ASP A 640 -41.73 0.16 -7.41
CA ASP A 640 -42.48 1.42 -7.46
C ASP A 640 -41.52 2.59 -7.80
N PRO A 641 -41.74 3.35 -8.88
CA PRO A 641 -40.84 4.41 -9.34
C PRO A 641 -40.69 5.58 -8.34
N LYS A 642 -41.64 5.73 -7.41
CA LYS A 642 -41.56 6.74 -6.33
C LYS A 642 -40.83 6.27 -5.09
N VAL A 643 -40.53 4.97 -4.98
CA VAL A 643 -40.02 4.35 -3.77
C VAL A 643 -38.61 3.80 -3.98
N PHE A 644 -37.71 4.22 -3.11
CA PHE A 644 -36.33 3.74 -3.00
C PHE A 644 -36.16 2.93 -1.74
N ALA A 645 -35.21 1.99 -1.70
CA ALA A 645 -34.89 1.25 -0.52
C ALA A 645 -33.35 1.15 -0.33
N ILE A 646 -32.89 1.30 0.93
CA ILE A 646 -31.47 1.39 1.25
C ILE A 646 -31.13 0.69 2.60
N GLY A 647 -29.87 0.28 2.74
CA GLY A 647 -29.38 -0.36 3.96
C GLY A 647 -29.91 -1.78 4.17
N ASP A 648 -30.05 -2.20 5.43
CA ASP A 648 -30.34 -3.60 5.78
C ASP A 648 -31.72 -4.11 5.30
N VAL A 649 -32.62 -3.24 4.85
CA VAL A 649 -33.87 -3.68 4.19
C VAL A 649 -33.62 -4.28 2.81
N VAL A 650 -32.47 -3.95 2.18
CA VAL A 650 -32.05 -4.45 0.86
C VAL A 650 -31.04 -5.59 1.01
N ALA A 651 -30.01 -5.37 1.83
CA ALA A 651 -29.00 -6.37 2.13
C ALA A 651 -28.25 -6.01 3.42
N PRO A 652 -27.89 -6.99 4.25
CA PRO A 652 -27.02 -6.77 5.40
C PRO A 652 -25.66 -6.20 4.97
N GLY A 653 -25.19 -5.15 5.66
CA GLY A 653 -23.94 -4.50 5.32
C GLY A 653 -23.35 -3.71 6.48
N LEU A 654 -22.28 -2.94 6.18
CA LEU A 654 -21.68 -2.04 7.15
C LEU A 654 -22.53 -0.77 7.31
N ILE A 655 -22.40 -0.11 8.44
CA ILE A 655 -23.02 1.20 8.69
C ILE A 655 -22.64 2.21 7.59
N THR A 656 -21.38 2.18 7.16
CA THR A 656 -20.88 3.05 6.08
C THR A 656 -21.50 2.75 4.73
N ASP A 657 -21.87 1.49 4.44
CA ASP A 657 -22.56 1.12 3.21
C ASP A 657 -23.98 1.68 3.19
N ALA A 658 -24.69 1.62 4.33
CA ALA A 658 -26.00 2.20 4.48
C ALA A 658 -25.97 3.73 4.31
N ILE A 659 -24.98 4.42 4.89
CA ILE A 659 -24.77 5.87 4.73
C ILE A 659 -24.49 6.21 3.26
N GLY A 660 -23.60 5.47 2.59
CA GLY A 660 -23.28 5.64 1.18
C GLY A 660 -24.48 5.39 0.26
N ALA A 661 -25.29 4.38 0.58
CA ALA A 661 -26.56 4.12 -0.14
C ALA A 661 -27.56 5.28 0.02
N GLY A 662 -27.67 5.85 1.23
CA GLY A 662 -28.48 7.03 1.49
C GLY A 662 -28.09 8.23 0.64
N LYS A 663 -26.79 8.54 0.60
CA LYS A 663 -26.25 9.59 -0.26
C LYS A 663 -26.52 9.35 -1.75
N ARG A 664 -26.32 8.12 -2.24
CA ARG A 664 -26.60 7.77 -3.63
C ARG A 664 -28.06 7.90 -3.98
N ALA A 665 -28.98 7.37 -3.15
CA ALA A 665 -30.41 7.47 -3.36
C ALA A 665 -30.87 8.94 -3.38
N ALA A 666 -30.40 9.77 -2.45
CA ALA A 666 -30.69 11.20 -2.40
C ALA A 666 -30.26 11.92 -3.69
N ARG A 667 -29.07 11.63 -4.20
CA ARG A 667 -28.56 12.19 -5.46
C ARG A 667 -29.46 11.81 -6.65
N ILE A 668 -29.85 10.53 -6.75
CA ILE A 668 -30.70 10.03 -7.83
C ILE A 668 -32.09 10.66 -7.76
N ILE A 669 -32.68 10.74 -6.56
CA ILE A 669 -33.97 11.38 -6.33
C ILE A 669 -33.92 12.85 -6.76
N HIS A 670 -32.86 13.57 -6.36
CA HIS A 670 -32.69 14.99 -6.73
C HIS A 670 -32.61 15.18 -8.26
N GLN A 671 -31.86 14.30 -8.98
CA GLN A 671 -31.80 14.35 -10.44
C GLN A 671 -33.21 14.17 -11.06
N ILE A 672 -33.96 13.16 -10.61
CA ILE A 672 -35.32 12.90 -11.11
C ILE A 672 -36.27 14.05 -10.76
N ALA A 673 -36.24 14.54 -9.52
CA ALA A 673 -37.09 15.62 -9.05
C ALA A 673 -36.83 16.94 -9.79
N SER A 674 -35.59 17.13 -10.26
CA SER A 674 -35.19 18.30 -11.09
C SER A 674 -35.46 18.10 -12.59
N GLY A 675 -36.07 16.99 -13.00
CA GLY A 675 -36.40 16.70 -14.42
C GLY A 675 -35.17 16.29 -15.25
N ASN A 676 -34.07 15.91 -14.62
CA ASN A 676 -32.86 15.46 -15.30
C ASN A 676 -32.87 13.95 -15.49
N ASP A 677 -32.23 13.49 -16.57
CA ASP A 677 -31.95 12.07 -16.73
C ASP A 677 -31.02 11.57 -15.64
N VAL A 678 -31.28 10.34 -15.17
CA VAL A 678 -30.40 9.71 -14.16
C VAL A 678 -29.06 9.38 -14.81
N GLN A 679 -28.03 10.15 -14.44
CA GLN A 679 -26.67 9.95 -14.90
C GLN A 679 -25.79 9.44 -13.74
N GLU A 680 -25.09 8.33 -14.00
CA GLU A 680 -23.94 7.99 -13.17
C GLU A 680 -22.77 8.91 -13.54
N PRO A 681 -22.01 9.39 -12.55
CA PRO A 681 -20.74 10.02 -12.88
C PRO A 681 -19.91 9.07 -13.73
N ALA A 682 -19.26 9.58 -14.77
CA ALA A 682 -18.34 8.76 -15.56
C ALA A 682 -17.34 8.08 -14.60
N PRO A 683 -17.08 6.77 -14.75
CA PRO A 683 -16.16 6.06 -13.88
C PRO A 683 -14.77 6.67 -14.01
N GLN A 684 -14.29 7.26 -12.91
CA GLN A 684 -12.92 7.77 -12.85
C GLN A 684 -11.99 6.60 -12.56
N PRO A 685 -10.87 6.47 -13.29
CA PRO A 685 -9.88 5.45 -12.98
C PRO A 685 -9.26 5.70 -11.60
N VAL A 686 -9.06 4.64 -10.84
CA VAL A 686 -8.31 4.71 -9.58
C VAL A 686 -6.83 4.79 -9.92
N VAL A 687 -6.09 5.66 -9.25
CA VAL A 687 -4.64 5.76 -9.47
C VAL A 687 -3.97 4.43 -9.10
N ASP A 688 -3.20 3.88 -10.03
CA ASP A 688 -2.43 2.68 -9.77
C ASP A 688 -1.24 2.98 -8.84
N LYS A 689 -0.95 2.07 -7.92
CA LYS A 689 0.14 2.23 -6.96
C LYS A 689 1.52 2.42 -7.62
N SER A 690 1.74 1.82 -8.80
CA SER A 690 2.98 1.97 -9.56
C SER A 690 3.24 3.38 -10.05
N ARG A 691 2.22 4.24 -10.03
CA ARG A 691 2.33 5.67 -10.40
C ARG A 691 2.70 6.56 -9.21
N VAL A 692 2.58 6.04 -7.97
CA VAL A 692 2.75 6.79 -6.72
C VAL A 692 4.15 6.53 -6.16
N HIS A 693 4.95 7.58 -5.97
CA HIS A 693 6.31 7.45 -5.45
C HIS A 693 6.36 7.74 -3.96
N LEU A 694 6.40 6.68 -3.14
CA LEU A 694 6.42 6.79 -1.68
C LEU A 694 7.83 6.95 -1.09
N ALA A 695 8.87 6.86 -1.90
CA ALA A 695 10.26 6.99 -1.44
C ALA A 695 10.61 8.35 -0.81
N TYR A 696 9.77 9.36 -1.02
CA TYR A 696 9.89 10.69 -0.39
C TYR A 696 9.29 10.76 1.01
N TYR A 697 8.64 9.69 1.50
CA TYR A 697 7.93 9.67 2.77
C TYR A 697 8.63 8.77 3.77
N ASP A 698 8.65 9.21 5.03
CA ASP A 698 9.17 8.39 6.13
C ASP A 698 8.33 7.10 6.26
N PRO A 699 8.93 5.91 6.18
CA PRO A 699 8.21 4.66 6.31
C PRO A 699 7.78 4.35 7.75
N VAL A 700 8.48 4.89 8.76
CA VAL A 700 8.35 4.49 10.17
C VAL A 700 7.40 5.39 10.94
N ASN A 701 7.43 6.70 10.70
CA ASN A 701 6.62 7.64 11.46
C ASN A 701 5.27 7.91 10.78
N VAL A 702 4.19 7.48 11.45
CA VAL A 702 2.89 8.12 11.27
C VAL A 702 2.69 9.06 12.45
N PRO A 703 2.65 10.33 12.18
CA PRO A 703 2.63 11.35 13.20
C PRO A 703 1.37 11.32 14.07
N ALA A 704 1.50 11.85 15.28
CA ALA A 704 0.46 11.85 16.29
C ALA A 704 -0.57 12.99 16.12
N ASP A 705 -0.32 13.97 15.24
CA ASP A 705 -1.20 15.12 15.02
C ASP A 705 -1.72 15.19 13.58
N LEU A 706 -2.77 16.01 13.37
CA LEU A 706 -3.44 16.14 12.07
C LEU A 706 -2.51 16.72 11.00
N THR A 707 -1.71 17.72 11.30
CA THR A 707 -0.82 18.39 10.35
C THR A 707 0.19 17.40 9.80
N ALA A 708 0.85 16.69 10.68
CA ALA A 708 1.84 15.70 10.31
C ALA A 708 1.22 14.48 9.58
N CYS A 709 -0.04 14.10 9.89
CA CYS A 709 -0.81 13.15 9.08
C CYS A 709 -1.06 13.69 7.66
N GLY A 710 -1.37 14.98 7.53
CA GLY A 710 -1.51 15.68 6.26
C GLY A 710 -0.23 15.59 5.43
N ASP A 711 0.92 15.84 6.04
CA ASP A 711 2.23 15.77 5.38
C ASP A 711 2.60 14.35 4.96
N ALA A 712 2.25 13.35 5.76
CA ALA A 712 2.47 11.94 5.43
C ALA A 712 1.58 11.43 4.29
N CYS A 713 0.50 12.14 3.94
CA CYS A 713 -0.39 11.73 2.85
C CYS A 713 0.24 12.01 1.48
N ALA A 714 0.35 10.98 0.63
CA ALA A 714 0.88 11.11 -0.73
C ALA A 714 -0.05 11.83 -1.71
N SER A 715 -1.30 12.14 -1.32
CA SER A 715 -2.32 12.75 -2.18
C SER A 715 -2.52 12.02 -3.51
N CYS A 716 -2.56 10.70 -3.47
CA CYS A 716 -2.66 9.83 -4.65
C CYS A 716 -3.76 10.29 -5.62
N GLY A 717 -3.41 10.49 -6.89
CA GLY A 717 -4.34 10.94 -7.93
C GLY A 717 -4.66 12.45 -7.91
N LYS A 718 -4.11 13.21 -6.96
CA LYS A 718 -4.31 14.67 -6.88
C LYS A 718 -3.01 15.39 -6.50
N CYS A 719 -2.73 16.50 -7.13
CA CYS A 719 -1.51 17.27 -6.87
C CYS A 719 -1.50 17.82 -5.43
N ARG A 720 -0.39 17.62 -4.73
CA ARG A 720 -0.17 18.17 -3.39
C ARG A 720 0.64 19.47 -3.37
N ASP A 721 0.93 20.03 -4.53
CA ASP A 721 1.70 21.27 -4.71
C ASP A 721 3.12 21.21 -4.10
N CYS A 722 3.81 20.07 -4.25
CA CYS A 722 5.12 19.85 -3.64
C CYS A 722 6.31 20.36 -4.45
N GLY A 723 6.12 20.82 -5.70
CA GLY A 723 7.16 21.36 -6.56
C GLY A 723 8.22 20.36 -7.08
N ILE A 724 8.14 19.07 -6.70
CA ILE A 724 9.15 18.07 -7.10
C ILE A 724 9.29 17.99 -8.63
N CYS A 725 8.19 18.03 -9.38
CA CYS A 725 8.22 18.00 -10.84
C CYS A 725 8.99 19.20 -11.45
N VAL A 726 8.94 20.35 -10.82
CA VAL A 726 9.74 21.54 -11.21
C VAL A 726 11.21 21.30 -10.90
N ALA A 727 11.50 20.82 -9.68
CA ALA A 727 12.88 20.62 -9.21
C ALA A 727 13.64 19.54 -10.01
N VAL A 728 12.96 18.50 -10.49
CA VAL A 728 13.61 17.42 -11.27
C VAL A 728 13.66 17.71 -12.77
N CYS A 729 13.02 18.77 -13.26
CA CYS A 729 13.03 19.08 -14.69
C CYS A 729 14.40 19.61 -15.13
N PRO A 730 15.17 18.88 -15.95
CA PRO A 730 16.53 19.29 -16.32
C PRO A 730 16.54 20.58 -17.16
N GLU A 731 15.46 20.85 -17.90
CA GLU A 731 15.35 22.02 -18.79
C GLU A 731 14.58 23.18 -18.15
N GLY A 732 14.10 23.04 -16.88
CA GLY A 732 13.26 24.06 -16.28
C GLY A 732 11.97 24.33 -17.06
N ALA A 733 11.46 23.31 -17.76
CA ALA A 733 10.28 23.42 -18.62
C ALA A 733 8.95 23.38 -17.83
N ILE A 734 8.98 22.98 -16.58
CA ILE A 734 7.76 22.89 -15.75
C ILE A 734 7.71 24.08 -14.80
N TYR A 735 6.56 24.74 -14.76
CA TYR A 735 6.32 25.86 -13.86
C TYR A 735 4.92 25.80 -13.26
N ARG A 736 4.77 26.36 -12.07
CA ARG A 736 3.49 26.54 -11.38
C ARG A 736 2.81 27.82 -11.90
N ASN A 737 1.56 27.72 -12.23
CA ASN A 737 0.71 28.84 -12.65
C ASN A 737 -0.41 29.01 -11.62
N ASP A 738 -0.51 30.20 -11.02
CA ASP A 738 -1.55 30.56 -10.09
C ASP A 738 -2.84 30.94 -10.82
N LEU A 739 -3.97 30.35 -10.40
CA LEU A 739 -5.29 30.61 -10.95
C LEU A 739 -6.17 31.47 -10.01
N GLY A 740 -5.58 31.98 -8.92
CA GLY A 740 -6.28 32.62 -7.81
C GLY A 740 -6.55 31.62 -6.66
N ASP A 741 -6.71 32.16 -5.46
CA ASP A 741 -6.83 31.35 -4.23
C ASP A 741 -8.14 30.52 -4.23
N PRO A 742 -8.07 29.20 -4.02
CA PRO A 742 -6.90 28.34 -3.82
C PRO A 742 -6.41 27.61 -5.10
N GLY A 743 -6.66 28.17 -6.29
CA GLY A 743 -6.43 27.51 -7.58
C GLY A 743 -4.97 27.56 -8.06
N PHE A 744 -4.45 26.44 -8.53
CA PHE A 744 -3.17 26.36 -9.21
C PHE A 744 -3.18 25.26 -10.28
N GLU A 745 -2.24 25.35 -11.20
CA GLU A 745 -1.95 24.30 -12.16
C GLU A 745 -0.44 24.26 -12.45
N TYR A 746 0.04 23.10 -12.91
CA TYR A 746 1.40 22.99 -13.43
C TYR A 746 1.35 22.92 -14.95
N ARG A 747 2.12 23.76 -15.59
CA ARG A 747 2.22 23.86 -17.05
C ARG A 747 3.61 23.43 -17.52
N VAL A 748 3.67 23.07 -18.78
CA VAL A 748 4.90 22.66 -19.46
C VAL A 748 5.20 23.66 -20.58
N ASP A 749 6.37 24.29 -20.53
CA ASP A 749 6.92 25.06 -21.63
C ASP A 749 7.34 24.07 -22.74
N ALA A 750 6.58 24.07 -23.83
CA ALA A 750 6.76 23.14 -24.94
C ALA A 750 8.13 23.31 -25.61
N ASP A 751 8.65 24.55 -25.68
CA ASP A 751 9.91 24.86 -26.36
C ASP A 751 11.14 24.37 -25.58
N LYS A 752 11.01 24.24 -24.25
CA LYS A 752 12.08 23.73 -23.38
C LYS A 752 11.96 22.24 -23.13
N CYS A 753 10.74 21.66 -23.14
CA CYS A 753 10.49 20.28 -22.79
C CYS A 753 11.13 19.31 -23.78
N ILE A 754 11.95 18.40 -23.27
CA ILE A 754 12.61 17.33 -24.06
C ILE A 754 11.86 15.99 -24.01
N GLY A 755 10.71 15.91 -23.31
CA GLY A 755 9.92 14.68 -23.20
C GLY A 755 10.58 13.56 -22.40
N CYS A 756 11.52 13.87 -21.51
CA CYS A 756 12.30 12.87 -20.74
C CYS A 756 11.49 12.07 -19.72
N GLY A 757 10.33 12.59 -19.28
CA GLY A 757 9.42 11.90 -18.34
C GLY A 757 9.80 11.99 -16.86
N PHE A 758 10.85 12.74 -16.47
CA PHE A 758 11.22 12.87 -15.05
C PHE A 758 10.11 13.43 -14.19
N CYS A 759 9.28 14.35 -14.71
CA CYS A 759 8.11 14.86 -14.02
C CYS A 759 7.11 13.76 -13.64
N LYS A 760 6.86 12.80 -14.53
CA LYS A 760 6.03 11.62 -14.26
C LYS A 760 6.73 10.67 -13.28
N GLY A 761 8.01 10.38 -13.56
CA GLY A 761 8.80 9.42 -12.78
C GLY A 761 9.03 9.86 -11.34
N ALA A 762 9.10 11.15 -11.05
CA ALA A 762 9.35 11.69 -9.71
C ALA A 762 8.09 12.13 -8.96
N CYS A 763 6.91 12.10 -9.60
CA CYS A 763 5.68 12.61 -8.99
C CYS A 763 5.19 11.71 -7.85
N PRO A 764 5.14 12.17 -6.59
CA PRO A 764 4.65 11.36 -5.49
C PRO A 764 3.15 11.09 -5.57
N CYS A 765 2.39 11.95 -6.25
CA CYS A 765 0.93 11.84 -6.36
C CYS A 765 0.46 10.99 -7.54
N GLY A 766 1.35 10.73 -8.52
CA GLY A 766 1.04 9.92 -9.71
C GLY A 766 0.12 10.56 -10.73
N ILE A 767 0.05 11.91 -10.80
CA ILE A 767 -0.90 12.61 -11.68
C ILE A 767 -0.36 12.96 -13.06
N TRP A 768 0.95 12.97 -13.26
CA TRP A 768 1.53 13.24 -14.58
C TRP A 768 1.34 12.07 -15.53
N ASP A 769 0.91 12.36 -16.74
CA ASP A 769 0.92 11.42 -17.86
C ASP A 769 1.93 11.83 -18.92
N LEU A 770 2.39 10.86 -19.71
CA LEU A 770 3.18 11.08 -20.93
C LEU A 770 2.35 10.55 -22.10
N ILE A 771 1.91 11.43 -22.95
CA ILE A 771 1.21 11.05 -24.17
C ILE A 771 2.16 11.11 -25.36
N PRO A 772 2.02 10.25 -26.39
CA PRO A 772 2.79 10.36 -27.61
C PRO A 772 2.59 11.74 -28.24
N ASN A 773 3.67 12.38 -28.67
CA ASN A 773 3.61 13.59 -29.47
C ASN A 773 3.29 13.17 -30.91
N THR A 774 2.02 13.16 -31.26
CA THR A 774 1.61 12.97 -32.67
C THR A 774 1.72 14.32 -33.38
N PRO A 775 2.59 14.48 -34.36
CA PRO A 775 2.55 15.68 -35.20
C PRO A 775 1.16 15.82 -35.81
N ILE A 776 0.54 16.98 -35.66
CA ILE A 776 -0.72 17.32 -36.31
C ILE A 776 -0.49 17.44 -37.82
#